data_87ab53dd739bdeb50bca23824d73b198
#
_entry.id   87ab53dd739bdeb50bca23824d73b198
#
_cell.length_a   1.000
_cell.length_b   1.000
_cell.length_c   1.000
_cell.angle_alpha   90.00
_cell.angle_beta   90.00
_cell.angle_gamma   90.00
#
_symmetry.space_group_name_H-M   'P 1'
#
loop_
_entity.id
_entity.type
_entity.pdbx_description
1 polymer ?
#
loop_
_entity_poly.entity_id
_entity_poly.type
_entity_poly.pdbx_seq_one_letter_code
_entity_poly.pdbx_strand_id
1 'polypeptide(L)'
;MSTPDAAAAEIHRLQAEADAAEAALRLAQAKAALAAAQAEAARAAAGISEGAPASVPLAEEMSDAEELQPASTPQDATSPQQPTAESPAGPLAADEIAAIVKGYTFEAATLDVGALVNTDPVPSAQIRIPLAMMNRHGLVAGATGTGKTRTLQGLAEQLAAKGVPVFAADIKGDLSGVATPGTASEKLLDRTRGIGQEWEPTASVTEYFALGGIGKGVPVRATVSGFGPLLLSKVLGLNETQQSSLGLVFHYADAHGLALVDLSDLRAVLSWLTSDEGKPELKALGGLSSATAGVILRELITFADDGADVFFGEPEFDVRDFLRTAVDGRGVISLLEVPGVADKPALFSTFLMYLLAELFEILPEVGDADKPKLVFFFDEAHLLFSGASKSFLAAITQTVRLIRSKGVGVFFVTQTPKDVPSDVLAQLGSRIQHALRAFTPDDAKALRATVGTYPNSGYDLERVLQELGTGEAIVTVMSEKGAPTPVAWTRLRAPEGLMSPTPDPDIERAVHASPLLAKYGTPIDRESAREILTAKMNAAAEVEAAAEAAAQAEKDRIAAEKAQAAADKELARQTAAIAKADAAAEKERQREYDRLMKSTGVTKTRTRRTAPPKSPLEEVLGSQTTRTILNGVIRGIFGTGRR
;
A
#
# COMPACT_ATOMS: atom_id res chain seq x y z
N MET A 1 39.09 -19.68 0.34
CA MET A 1 39.15 -20.36 1.65
C MET A 1 38.26 -19.54 2.58
N SER A 2 37.03 -20.01 2.85
CA SER A 2 36.13 -19.36 3.81
C SER A 2 36.67 -19.56 5.22
N THR A 3 36.68 -18.49 6.01
CA THR A 3 37.10 -18.55 7.40
C THR A 3 36.12 -19.38 8.23
N PRO A 4 36.56 -20.11 9.28
CA PRO A 4 35.69 -20.92 10.15
C PRO A 4 34.47 -20.14 10.70
N ASP A 5 34.62 -18.86 10.95
CA ASP A 5 33.54 -17.98 11.43
C ASP A 5 32.43 -17.74 10.39
N ALA A 6 32.76 -17.67 9.09
CA ALA A 6 31.76 -17.51 8.02
C ALA A 6 30.91 -18.79 7.86
N ALA A 7 31.51 -19.97 8.04
CA ALA A 7 30.77 -21.23 7.99
C ALA A 7 29.85 -21.41 9.21
N ALA A 8 30.27 -20.97 10.40
CA ALA A 8 29.45 -21.00 11.60
C ALA A 8 28.25 -20.04 11.48
N ALA A 9 28.43 -18.83 10.94
CA ALA A 9 27.37 -17.88 10.70
C ALA A 9 26.33 -18.39 9.69
N GLU A 10 26.78 -19.08 8.62
CA GLU A 10 25.90 -19.68 7.63
C GLU A 10 25.06 -20.83 8.20
N ILE A 11 25.66 -21.68 9.08
CA ILE A 11 24.92 -22.74 9.77
C ILE A 11 23.85 -22.13 10.68
N HIS A 12 24.17 -21.09 11.44
CA HIS A 12 23.18 -20.40 12.28
C HIS A 12 22.04 -19.80 11.49
N ARG A 13 22.33 -19.21 10.31
CA ARG A 13 21.32 -18.66 9.42
C ARG A 13 20.39 -19.76 8.91
N LEU A 14 20.95 -20.87 8.41
CA LEU A 14 20.14 -21.98 7.90
C LEU A 14 19.31 -22.66 9.00
N GLN A 15 19.82 -22.72 10.24
CA GLN A 15 19.03 -23.19 11.38
C GLN A 15 17.85 -22.26 11.68
N ALA A 16 18.07 -20.95 11.71
CA ALA A 16 16.99 -19.99 11.94
C ALA A 16 15.92 -20.02 10.83
N GLU A 17 16.33 -20.20 9.57
CA GLU A 17 15.40 -20.38 8.44
C GLU A 17 14.59 -21.69 8.57
N ALA A 18 15.20 -22.78 9.00
CA ALA A 18 14.52 -24.06 9.24
C ALA A 18 13.51 -23.96 10.39
N ASP A 19 13.88 -23.32 11.50
CA ASP A 19 12.99 -23.10 12.65
C ASP A 19 11.80 -22.21 12.28
N ALA A 20 12.01 -21.16 11.48
CA ALA A 20 10.96 -20.30 10.97
C ALA A 20 10.00 -21.05 10.03
N ALA A 21 10.51 -21.90 9.14
CA ALA A 21 9.68 -22.72 8.25
C ALA A 21 8.85 -23.75 9.04
N GLU A 22 9.42 -24.36 10.07
CA GLU A 22 8.68 -25.29 10.95
C GLU A 22 7.58 -24.57 11.74
N ALA A 23 7.85 -23.38 12.26
CA ALA A 23 6.86 -22.56 12.95
C ALA A 23 5.70 -22.16 12.02
N ALA A 24 6.00 -21.77 10.76
CA ALA A 24 5.00 -21.45 9.75
C ALA A 24 4.13 -22.65 9.39
N LEU A 25 4.72 -23.85 9.27
CA LEU A 25 3.97 -25.08 9.00
C LEU A 25 3.03 -25.42 10.17
N ARG A 26 3.49 -25.31 11.41
CA ARG A 26 2.66 -25.54 12.60
C ARG A 26 1.48 -24.55 12.68
N LEU A 27 1.73 -23.28 12.34
CA LEU A 27 0.67 -22.27 12.29
C LEU A 27 -0.36 -22.57 11.21
N ALA A 28 0.07 -23.01 10.03
CA ALA A 28 -0.83 -23.40 8.94
C ALA A 28 -1.69 -24.61 9.32
N GLN A 29 -1.11 -25.62 9.96
CA GLN A 29 -1.84 -26.78 10.46
C GLN A 29 -2.86 -26.41 11.55
N ALA A 30 -2.48 -25.52 12.47
CA ALA A 30 -3.39 -25.04 13.52
C ALA A 30 -4.58 -24.25 12.92
N LYS A 31 -4.33 -23.41 11.91
CA LYS A 31 -5.38 -22.68 11.19
C LYS A 31 -6.33 -23.65 10.44
N ALA A 32 -5.79 -24.68 9.80
CA ALA A 32 -6.60 -25.67 9.12
C ALA A 32 -7.46 -26.47 10.10
N ALA A 33 -6.93 -26.87 11.26
CA ALA A 33 -7.67 -27.54 12.31
C ALA A 33 -8.78 -26.65 12.90
N LEU A 34 -8.51 -25.36 13.10
CA LEU A 34 -9.51 -24.41 13.56
C LEU A 34 -10.64 -24.23 12.54
N ALA A 35 -10.32 -24.13 11.26
CA ALA A 35 -11.30 -24.01 10.19
C ALA A 35 -12.18 -25.27 10.09
N ALA A 36 -11.58 -26.47 10.25
CA ALA A 36 -12.32 -27.72 10.29
C ALA A 36 -13.28 -27.77 11.49
N ALA A 37 -12.84 -27.40 12.68
CA ALA A 37 -13.67 -27.35 13.88
C ALA A 37 -14.80 -26.31 13.76
N GLN A 38 -14.55 -25.15 13.15
CA GLN A 38 -15.58 -24.15 12.86
C GLN A 38 -16.62 -24.66 11.85
N ALA A 39 -16.18 -25.39 10.82
CA ALA A 39 -17.08 -26.02 9.85
C ALA A 39 -17.95 -27.11 10.48
N GLU A 40 -17.38 -27.88 11.40
CA GLU A 40 -18.12 -28.92 12.16
C GLU A 40 -19.14 -28.29 13.12
N ALA A 41 -18.74 -27.23 13.83
CA ALA A 41 -19.65 -26.46 14.69
C ALA A 41 -20.80 -25.81 13.90
N ALA A 42 -20.52 -25.29 12.71
CA ALA A 42 -21.53 -24.73 11.82
C ALA A 42 -22.51 -25.81 11.30
N ARG A 43 -22.03 -27.03 11.00
CA ARG A 43 -22.88 -28.18 10.62
C ARG A 43 -23.75 -28.66 11.77
N ALA A 44 -23.20 -28.73 12.97
CA ALA A 44 -23.96 -29.08 14.18
C ALA A 44 -25.05 -28.04 14.49
N ALA A 45 -24.77 -26.76 14.30
CA ALA A 45 -25.73 -25.67 14.47
C ALA A 45 -26.84 -25.67 13.41
N ALA A 46 -26.57 -26.22 12.21
CA ALA A 46 -27.52 -26.34 11.11
C ALA A 46 -28.43 -27.60 11.20
N GLY A 47 -28.26 -28.47 12.19
CA GLY A 47 -29.13 -29.63 12.45
C GLY A 47 -29.03 -30.72 11.37
N ILE A 48 -27.93 -30.81 10.60
CA ILE A 48 -27.76 -31.83 9.56
C ILE A 48 -27.12 -33.08 10.17
N SER A 49 -27.91 -34.15 10.39
CA SER A 49 -27.37 -35.45 10.80
C SER A 49 -26.86 -36.21 9.57
N GLU A 50 -25.69 -36.82 9.69
CA GLU A 50 -25.07 -37.68 8.67
C GLU A 50 -25.98 -38.91 8.37
N GLY A 51 -26.41 -39.00 7.10
CA GLY A 51 -26.85 -40.26 6.51
C GLY A 51 -25.68 -40.87 5.71
N ALA A 52 -25.43 -42.14 5.94
CA ALA A 52 -24.35 -42.94 5.38
C ALA A 52 -24.31 -42.96 3.84
N PRO A 53 -23.16 -43.18 3.20
CA PRO A 53 -22.98 -43.09 1.75
C PRO A 53 -23.60 -44.33 1.06
N ALA A 54 -24.51 -44.09 0.14
CA ALA A 54 -25.00 -45.09 -0.79
C ALA A 54 -24.06 -45.21 -1.99
N SER A 55 -23.54 -46.41 -2.19
CA SER A 55 -22.74 -46.88 -3.30
C SER A 55 -23.47 -46.77 -4.64
N VAL A 56 -22.81 -46.26 -5.64
CA VAL A 56 -23.22 -46.27 -7.04
C VAL A 56 -22.77 -47.60 -7.68
N PRO A 57 -23.66 -48.32 -8.39
CA PRO A 57 -23.23 -49.42 -9.27
C PRO A 57 -23.00 -48.91 -10.70
N LEU A 58 -21.88 -49.35 -11.26
CA LEU A 58 -21.66 -49.38 -12.71
C LEU A 58 -22.59 -50.42 -13.35
N ALA A 59 -23.18 -50.08 -14.50
CA ALA A 59 -23.65 -51.03 -15.52
C ALA A 59 -23.53 -50.31 -16.87
N GLU A 60 -22.65 -50.70 -17.72
CA GLU A 60 -22.72 -51.75 -18.78
C GLU A 60 -23.62 -51.35 -19.94
N GLU A 61 -22.95 -51.28 -21.09
CA GLU A 61 -23.44 -51.17 -22.46
C GLU A 61 -24.53 -52.23 -22.78
N MET A 62 -25.48 -51.87 -23.62
CA MET A 62 -25.86 -52.73 -24.77
C MET A 62 -26.60 -51.94 -25.83
N SER A 63 -26.17 -52.16 -27.06
CA SER A 63 -26.73 -51.79 -28.35
C SER A 63 -28.11 -52.43 -28.55
N ASP A 64 -28.95 -51.77 -29.31
CA ASP A 64 -29.57 -52.45 -30.46
C ASP A 64 -30.24 -51.42 -31.39
N ALA A 65 -29.94 -51.63 -32.66
CA ALA A 65 -30.53 -50.96 -33.82
C ALA A 65 -31.88 -51.57 -34.19
N GLU A 66 -32.83 -50.76 -34.58
CA GLU A 66 -33.88 -51.22 -35.45
C GLU A 66 -34.32 -50.12 -36.43
N GLU A 67 -34.09 -50.45 -37.67
CA GLU A 67 -34.41 -49.77 -38.91
C GLU A 67 -35.86 -50.07 -39.29
N LEU A 68 -36.65 -49.10 -39.73
CA LEU A 68 -37.75 -49.30 -40.68
C LEU A 68 -38.18 -48.00 -41.37
N GLN A 69 -38.04 -47.98 -42.68
CA GLN A 69 -38.62 -47.07 -43.68
C GLN A 69 -39.99 -47.60 -44.14
N PRO A 70 -40.58 -46.99 -45.21
CA PRO A 70 -41.30 -45.73 -45.34
C PRO A 70 -42.74 -45.93 -45.87
N ALA A 71 -43.56 -44.90 -45.97
CA ALA A 71 -44.61 -44.78 -47.03
C ALA A 71 -45.37 -43.44 -46.86
N SER A 72 -45.38 -42.71 -47.84
CA SER A 72 -46.19 -42.38 -49.02
C SER A 72 -46.93 -41.01 -48.88
N THR A 73 -46.64 -40.16 -49.86
CA THR A 73 -47.35 -38.94 -50.30
C THR A 73 -48.80 -39.27 -50.77
N PRO A 74 -49.68 -38.28 -50.82
CA PRO A 74 -49.93 -37.61 -52.09
C PRO A 74 -50.17 -36.08 -52.03
N GLN A 75 -49.89 -35.48 -53.19
CA GLN A 75 -50.12 -34.13 -53.72
C GLN A 75 -51.56 -33.60 -53.54
N ASP A 76 -51.79 -32.34 -53.32
CA ASP A 76 -52.09 -31.28 -54.30
C ASP A 76 -52.68 -30.04 -53.62
N ALA A 77 -52.25 -28.86 -53.91
CA ALA A 77 -53.03 -27.72 -54.43
C ALA A 77 -52.40 -26.36 -54.08
N THR A 78 -51.96 -25.73 -55.12
CA THR A 78 -51.44 -24.38 -55.29
C THR A 78 -52.44 -23.29 -54.88
N SER A 79 -51.95 -22.31 -54.09
CA SER A 79 -52.36 -20.88 -54.20
C SER A 79 -51.26 -19.98 -53.66
N PRO A 80 -50.94 -18.84 -54.27
CA PRO A 80 -49.83 -17.98 -53.88
C PRO A 80 -50.24 -17.12 -52.69
N GLN A 81 -49.65 -17.40 -51.53
CA GLN A 81 -49.66 -16.49 -50.38
C GLN A 81 -48.57 -15.41 -50.55
N GLN A 82 -48.97 -14.16 -50.43
CA GLN A 82 -48.13 -13.00 -50.25
C GLN A 82 -47.11 -13.25 -49.12
N PRO A 83 -45.90 -12.68 -49.15
CA PRO A 83 -44.94 -12.79 -48.08
C PRO A 83 -45.51 -12.07 -46.84
N THR A 84 -46.05 -12.79 -45.91
CA THR A 84 -46.23 -12.36 -44.54
C THR A 84 -44.88 -12.13 -43.98
N ALA A 85 -44.61 -10.89 -43.51
CA ALA A 85 -43.45 -10.57 -42.72
C ALA A 85 -43.37 -11.59 -41.58
N GLU A 86 -42.34 -12.47 -41.63
CA GLU A 86 -42.06 -13.40 -40.53
C GLU A 86 -41.88 -12.57 -39.25
N SER A 87 -42.73 -12.77 -38.27
CA SER A 87 -42.51 -12.25 -36.92
C SER A 87 -41.16 -12.75 -36.45
N PRO A 88 -40.30 -11.90 -35.90
CA PRO A 88 -38.98 -12.30 -35.44
C PRO A 88 -39.13 -13.42 -34.43
N ALA A 89 -38.54 -14.59 -34.73
CA ALA A 89 -38.53 -15.75 -33.84
C ALA A 89 -37.59 -15.45 -32.66
N GLY A 90 -38.07 -14.73 -31.62
CA GLY A 90 -37.27 -14.39 -30.45
C GLY A 90 -38.10 -13.77 -29.33
N PRO A 91 -37.52 -13.51 -28.17
CA PRO A 91 -38.21 -12.96 -27.00
C PRO A 91 -38.77 -11.55 -27.19
N LEU A 92 -38.23 -10.77 -28.15
CA LEU A 92 -38.67 -9.41 -28.42
C LEU A 92 -39.55 -9.33 -29.65
N ALA A 93 -40.60 -8.52 -29.58
CA ALA A 93 -41.42 -8.16 -30.72
C ALA A 93 -40.71 -7.11 -31.62
N ALA A 94 -41.19 -6.95 -32.83
CA ALA A 94 -40.56 -6.05 -33.82
C ALA A 94 -40.53 -4.58 -33.39
N ASP A 95 -41.55 -4.13 -32.69
CA ASP A 95 -41.64 -2.79 -32.11
C ASP A 95 -40.69 -2.57 -30.96
N GLU A 96 -40.42 -3.59 -30.13
CA GLU A 96 -39.42 -3.56 -29.07
C GLU A 96 -38.01 -3.47 -29.66
N ILE A 97 -37.70 -4.25 -30.71
CA ILE A 97 -36.43 -4.16 -31.45
C ILE A 97 -36.26 -2.74 -32.02
N ALA A 98 -37.30 -2.19 -32.66
CA ALA A 98 -37.26 -0.83 -33.20
C ALA A 98 -37.04 0.24 -32.12
N ALA A 99 -37.64 0.05 -30.93
CA ALA A 99 -37.43 0.94 -29.78
C ALA A 99 -35.98 0.86 -29.26
N ILE A 100 -35.38 -0.34 -29.21
CA ILE A 100 -33.98 -0.52 -28.84
C ILE A 100 -33.07 0.13 -29.87
N VAL A 101 -33.24 -0.12 -31.17
CA VAL A 101 -32.47 0.51 -32.24
C VAL A 101 -32.49 2.04 -32.13
N LYS A 102 -33.69 2.61 -31.94
CA LYS A 102 -33.86 4.06 -31.73
C LYS A 102 -33.14 4.54 -30.46
N GLY A 103 -33.17 3.77 -29.38
CA GLY A 103 -32.55 4.11 -28.09
C GLY A 103 -31.01 4.11 -28.13
N TYR A 104 -30.42 3.40 -29.07
CA TYR A 104 -28.96 3.31 -29.27
C TYR A 104 -28.46 4.00 -30.54
N THR A 105 -29.32 4.79 -31.20
CA THR A 105 -28.94 5.69 -32.29
C THR A 105 -28.63 7.07 -31.72
N PHE A 106 -27.38 7.50 -31.85
CA PHE A 106 -26.87 8.76 -31.32
C PHE A 106 -26.34 9.63 -32.45
N GLU A 107 -26.34 10.95 -32.26
CA GLU A 107 -25.87 11.93 -33.25
C GLU A 107 -24.34 12.14 -33.14
N ALA A 108 -23.81 12.09 -31.91
CA ALA A 108 -22.41 12.30 -31.62
C ALA A 108 -21.56 11.04 -31.83
N ALA A 109 -20.25 11.16 -31.64
CA ALA A 109 -19.31 10.02 -31.70
C ALA A 109 -19.67 8.96 -30.65
N THR A 110 -19.56 7.69 -31.03
CA THR A 110 -19.92 6.54 -30.19
C THR A 110 -18.79 5.52 -30.11
N LEU A 111 -18.84 4.69 -29.09
CA LEU A 111 -18.14 3.41 -29.02
C LEU A 111 -19.13 2.30 -29.37
N ASP A 112 -18.73 1.39 -30.23
CA ASP A 112 -19.55 0.23 -30.59
C ASP A 112 -19.37 -0.88 -29.54
N VAL A 113 -20.46 -1.33 -28.95
CA VAL A 113 -20.44 -2.40 -27.92
C VAL A 113 -20.70 -3.76 -28.56
N GLY A 114 -21.60 -3.83 -29.53
CA GLY A 114 -21.97 -5.07 -30.21
C GLY A 114 -23.31 -4.97 -30.93
N ALA A 115 -23.92 -6.12 -31.21
CA ALA A 115 -25.24 -6.20 -31.82
C ALA A 115 -26.26 -6.82 -30.87
N LEU A 116 -27.51 -6.34 -30.95
CA LEU A 116 -28.67 -6.90 -30.24
C LEU A 116 -28.82 -8.39 -30.53
N VAL A 117 -29.21 -9.17 -29.51
CA VAL A 117 -29.55 -10.58 -29.63
C VAL A 117 -31.05 -10.74 -29.44
N ASN A 118 -31.71 -11.39 -30.41
CA ASN A 118 -33.11 -11.82 -30.32
C ASN A 118 -33.21 -13.28 -30.80
N THR A 119 -32.72 -14.21 -30.02
CA THR A 119 -32.32 -15.59 -30.30
C THR A 119 -30.99 -15.61 -31.04
N ASP A 120 -30.91 -14.99 -32.21
CA ASP A 120 -29.69 -14.76 -32.96
C ASP A 120 -29.31 -13.28 -32.96
N PRO A 121 -28.04 -12.94 -33.21
CA PRO A 121 -27.62 -11.55 -33.35
C PRO A 121 -28.33 -10.85 -34.51
N VAL A 122 -28.73 -9.61 -34.29
CA VAL A 122 -29.33 -8.73 -35.28
C VAL A 122 -28.29 -7.67 -35.71
N PRO A 123 -27.49 -7.90 -36.79
CA PRO A 123 -26.38 -7.00 -37.16
C PRO A 123 -26.79 -5.56 -37.44
N SER A 124 -28.05 -5.35 -37.87
CA SER A 124 -28.59 -4.01 -38.11
C SER A 124 -28.93 -3.23 -36.83
N ALA A 125 -29.06 -3.92 -35.67
CA ALA A 125 -29.38 -3.34 -34.39
C ALA A 125 -28.10 -3.19 -33.54
N GLN A 126 -27.30 -2.17 -33.84
CA GLN A 126 -26.03 -1.89 -33.15
C GLN A 126 -26.25 -1.26 -31.79
N ILE A 127 -25.60 -1.79 -30.78
CA ILE A 127 -25.59 -1.26 -29.40
C ILE A 127 -24.33 -0.43 -29.21
N ARG A 128 -24.51 0.84 -28.78
CA ARG A 128 -23.42 1.83 -28.73
C ARG A 128 -23.45 2.61 -27.42
N ILE A 129 -22.32 3.22 -27.10
CA ILE A 129 -22.17 4.17 -25.96
C ILE A 129 -21.76 5.52 -26.54
N PRO A 130 -22.46 6.62 -26.26
CA PRO A 130 -22.00 7.94 -26.66
C PRO A 130 -20.65 8.26 -26.00
N LEU A 131 -19.68 8.68 -26.80
CA LEU A 131 -18.32 8.95 -26.31
C LEU A 131 -18.31 10.00 -25.20
N ALA A 132 -19.10 11.06 -25.34
CA ALA A 132 -19.27 12.10 -24.34
C ALA A 132 -19.82 11.58 -22.99
N MET A 133 -20.56 10.45 -23.01
CA MET A 133 -21.14 9.86 -21.79
C MET A 133 -20.18 8.92 -21.05
N MET A 134 -19.00 8.66 -21.57
CA MET A 134 -18.01 7.82 -20.88
C MET A 134 -17.51 8.45 -19.56
N ASN A 135 -17.63 9.76 -19.37
CA ASN A 135 -17.37 10.44 -18.09
C ASN A 135 -18.47 10.22 -17.03
N ARG A 136 -19.60 9.57 -17.39
CA ARG A 136 -20.71 9.24 -16.48
C ARG A 136 -20.50 7.91 -15.74
N HIS A 137 -19.29 7.41 -15.80
CA HIS A 137 -18.83 6.20 -15.15
C HIS A 137 -19.59 4.93 -15.59
N GLY A 138 -19.08 3.77 -15.24
CA GLY A 138 -19.73 2.53 -15.63
C GLY A 138 -19.34 1.33 -14.79
N LEU A 139 -20.11 0.26 -14.97
CA LEU A 139 -19.89 -1.04 -14.37
C LEU A 139 -19.81 -2.10 -15.48
N VAL A 140 -18.77 -2.94 -15.45
CA VAL A 140 -18.67 -4.18 -16.21
C VAL A 140 -18.65 -5.32 -15.19
N ALA A 141 -19.75 -6.04 -15.07
CA ALA A 141 -19.86 -7.09 -14.06
C ALA A 141 -20.21 -8.45 -14.66
N GLY A 142 -19.84 -9.53 -13.99
CA GLY A 142 -20.18 -10.91 -14.40
C GLY A 142 -19.21 -11.95 -13.89
N ALA A 143 -19.62 -13.22 -13.89
CA ALA A 143 -18.82 -14.32 -13.40
C ALA A 143 -17.48 -14.47 -14.16
N THR A 144 -16.54 -15.17 -13.57
CA THR A 144 -15.25 -15.47 -14.22
C THR A 144 -15.45 -16.24 -15.52
N GLY A 145 -14.69 -15.90 -16.57
CA GLY A 145 -14.75 -16.54 -17.87
C GLY A 145 -15.89 -16.09 -18.78
N THR A 146 -16.69 -15.09 -18.40
CA THR A 146 -17.82 -14.59 -19.20
C THR A 146 -17.42 -13.56 -20.27
N GLY A 147 -16.17 -13.06 -20.24
CA GLY A 147 -15.63 -12.13 -21.23
C GLY A 147 -15.42 -10.69 -20.76
N LYS A 148 -15.49 -10.40 -19.45
CA LYS A 148 -15.29 -9.05 -18.90
C LYS A 148 -14.01 -8.38 -19.39
N THR A 149 -12.85 -9.04 -19.26
CA THR A 149 -11.56 -8.50 -19.70
C THR A 149 -11.57 -8.16 -21.19
N ARG A 150 -12.24 -8.98 -22.03
CA ARG A 150 -12.35 -8.70 -23.48
C ARG A 150 -13.25 -7.51 -23.77
N THR A 151 -14.29 -7.31 -22.98
CA THR A 151 -15.12 -6.10 -23.05
C THR A 151 -14.33 -4.85 -22.67
N LEU A 152 -13.57 -4.92 -21.58
CA LEU A 152 -12.69 -3.85 -21.15
C LEU A 152 -11.63 -3.54 -22.21
N GLN A 153 -10.99 -4.58 -22.78
CA GLN A 153 -10.02 -4.48 -23.84
C GLN A 153 -10.60 -3.73 -25.06
N GLY A 154 -11.75 -4.18 -25.59
CA GLY A 154 -12.37 -3.54 -26.75
C GLY A 154 -12.85 -2.11 -26.52
N LEU A 155 -13.28 -1.77 -25.29
CA LEU A 155 -13.59 -0.38 -24.93
C LEU A 155 -12.33 0.48 -24.86
N ALA A 156 -11.23 -0.02 -24.27
CA ALA A 156 -9.96 0.69 -24.18
C ALA A 156 -9.36 0.96 -25.56
N GLU A 157 -9.37 -0.03 -26.47
CA GLU A 157 -8.90 0.09 -27.85
C GLU A 157 -9.66 1.18 -28.61
N GLN A 158 -10.99 1.17 -28.53
CA GLN A 158 -11.83 2.17 -29.22
C GLN A 158 -11.67 3.58 -28.62
N LEU A 159 -11.56 3.72 -27.29
CA LEU A 159 -11.26 5.00 -26.64
C LEU A 159 -9.93 5.56 -27.14
N ALA A 160 -8.89 4.73 -27.11
CA ALA A 160 -7.57 5.11 -27.60
C ALA A 160 -7.60 5.52 -29.09
N ALA A 161 -8.27 4.75 -29.95
CA ALA A 161 -8.45 5.09 -31.38
C ALA A 161 -9.15 6.45 -31.59
N LYS A 162 -10.05 6.87 -30.67
CA LYS A 162 -10.74 8.18 -30.70
C LYS A 162 -9.96 9.30 -29.98
N GLY A 163 -8.69 9.05 -29.63
CA GLY A 163 -7.81 10.02 -29.00
C GLY A 163 -8.18 10.31 -27.54
N VAL A 164 -8.74 9.33 -26.84
CA VAL A 164 -9.00 9.40 -25.40
C VAL A 164 -7.94 8.54 -24.69
N PRO A 165 -7.10 9.12 -23.83
CA PRO A 165 -6.19 8.34 -22.99
C PRO A 165 -6.97 7.40 -22.08
N VAL A 166 -6.38 6.25 -21.81
CA VAL A 166 -6.96 5.21 -20.96
C VAL A 166 -5.94 4.83 -19.89
N PHE A 167 -6.41 4.69 -18.65
CA PHE A 167 -5.65 4.04 -17.60
C PHE A 167 -6.37 2.76 -17.18
N ALA A 168 -5.63 1.66 -17.11
CA ALA A 168 -6.18 0.40 -16.60
C ALA A 168 -5.23 -0.26 -15.62
N ALA A 169 -5.75 -0.69 -14.48
CA ALA A 169 -5.03 -1.52 -13.54
C ALA A 169 -5.19 -2.99 -13.94
N ASP A 170 -4.12 -3.62 -14.37
CA ASP A 170 -4.09 -5.01 -14.85
C ASP A 170 -3.54 -5.94 -13.75
N ILE A 171 -4.44 -6.45 -12.92
CA ILE A 171 -4.06 -7.31 -11.79
C ILE A 171 -3.62 -8.70 -12.26
N LYS A 172 -4.17 -9.16 -13.39
CA LYS A 172 -3.91 -10.50 -13.94
C LYS A 172 -2.86 -10.52 -15.04
N GLY A 173 -2.50 -9.36 -15.59
CA GLY A 173 -1.60 -9.24 -16.72
C GLY A 173 -2.25 -9.64 -18.07
N ASP A 174 -3.58 -9.90 -18.09
CA ASP A 174 -4.27 -10.40 -19.29
C ASP A 174 -4.83 -9.30 -20.21
N LEU A 175 -4.73 -8.03 -19.80
CA LEU A 175 -5.09 -6.86 -20.59
C LEU A 175 -3.92 -6.37 -21.48
N SER A 176 -2.70 -6.75 -21.17
CA SER A 176 -1.49 -6.34 -21.90
C SER A 176 -1.56 -6.63 -23.42
N GLY A 177 -2.42 -7.59 -23.84
CA GLY A 177 -2.66 -7.92 -25.23
C GLY A 177 -3.13 -6.77 -26.13
N VAL A 178 -3.62 -5.65 -25.57
CA VAL A 178 -3.95 -4.43 -26.32
C VAL A 178 -2.76 -3.87 -27.12
N ALA A 179 -1.54 -4.14 -26.66
CA ALA A 179 -0.30 -3.66 -27.29
C ALA A 179 0.15 -4.48 -28.51
N THR A 180 -0.48 -5.62 -28.74
CA THR A 180 -0.10 -6.55 -29.81
C THR A 180 -1.29 -6.79 -30.76
N PRO A 181 -1.11 -6.79 -32.07
CA PRO A 181 -2.22 -7.09 -33.00
C PRO A 181 -2.80 -8.47 -32.71
N GLY A 182 -4.12 -8.58 -32.83
CA GLY A 182 -4.84 -9.83 -32.61
C GLY A 182 -4.51 -10.87 -33.72
N THR A 183 -4.83 -12.13 -33.43
CA THR A 183 -4.66 -13.22 -34.39
C THR A 183 -6.02 -13.65 -34.93
N ALA A 184 -6.20 -13.56 -36.25
CA ALA A 184 -7.41 -13.99 -36.90
C ALA A 184 -7.60 -15.52 -36.82
N SER A 185 -8.85 -15.95 -36.59
CA SER A 185 -9.27 -17.34 -36.73
C SER A 185 -10.63 -17.38 -37.42
N GLU A 186 -10.97 -18.47 -38.14
CA GLU A 186 -12.27 -18.59 -38.76
C GLU A 186 -13.42 -18.35 -37.80
N LYS A 187 -13.35 -18.95 -36.62
CA LYS A 187 -14.36 -18.77 -35.57
C LYS A 187 -14.51 -17.32 -35.12
N LEU A 188 -13.41 -16.58 -35.02
CA LEU A 188 -13.42 -15.15 -34.67
C LEU A 188 -14.07 -14.33 -35.78
N LEU A 189 -13.65 -14.55 -37.04
CA LEU A 189 -14.16 -13.82 -38.20
C LEU A 189 -15.65 -14.11 -38.45
N ASP A 190 -16.10 -15.35 -38.25
CA ASP A 190 -17.54 -15.71 -38.35
C ASP A 190 -18.33 -15.01 -37.25
N ARG A 191 -17.82 -15.01 -36.02
CA ARG A 191 -18.47 -14.31 -34.89
C ARG A 191 -18.60 -12.80 -35.17
N THR A 192 -17.53 -12.15 -35.63
CA THR A 192 -17.50 -10.70 -35.86
C THR A 192 -18.38 -10.32 -37.06
N ARG A 193 -18.36 -11.09 -38.16
CA ARG A 193 -19.29 -10.93 -39.29
C ARG A 193 -20.75 -11.07 -38.83
N GLY A 194 -21.03 -12.04 -37.98
CA GLY A 194 -22.39 -12.29 -37.45
C GLY A 194 -22.98 -11.15 -36.63
N ILE A 195 -22.16 -10.20 -36.14
CA ILE A 195 -22.61 -9.00 -35.42
C ILE A 195 -22.38 -7.71 -36.24
N GLY A 196 -21.94 -7.80 -37.48
CA GLY A 196 -21.64 -6.64 -38.33
C GLY A 196 -20.37 -5.88 -37.90
N GLN A 197 -19.40 -6.57 -37.29
CA GLN A 197 -18.09 -6.01 -36.97
C GLN A 197 -17.11 -6.30 -38.11
N GLU A 198 -16.56 -5.26 -38.72
CA GLU A 198 -15.36 -5.35 -39.57
C GLU A 198 -14.18 -5.46 -38.61
N TRP A 199 -13.64 -6.69 -38.47
CA TRP A 199 -12.56 -6.95 -37.53
C TRP A 199 -11.21 -6.93 -38.23
N GLU A 200 -10.29 -6.10 -37.75
CA GLU A 200 -8.91 -6.03 -38.25
C GLU A 200 -7.93 -6.11 -37.08
N PRO A 201 -6.82 -6.86 -37.20
CA PRO A 201 -5.83 -6.95 -36.15
C PRO A 201 -5.12 -5.61 -35.96
N THR A 202 -5.27 -5.01 -34.78
CA THR A 202 -4.74 -3.67 -34.49
C THR A 202 -4.01 -3.68 -33.15
N ALA A 203 -2.90 -2.94 -33.05
CA ALA A 203 -2.21 -2.67 -31.78
C ALA A 203 -2.51 -1.25 -31.30
N SER A 204 -2.76 -1.09 -30.02
CA SER A 204 -2.89 0.20 -29.37
C SER A 204 -1.53 0.72 -28.89
N VAL A 205 -1.38 2.05 -28.82
CA VAL A 205 -0.20 2.68 -28.20
C VAL A 205 -0.30 2.49 -26.69
N THR A 206 0.63 1.72 -26.14
CA THR A 206 0.56 1.26 -24.75
C THR A 206 1.84 1.60 -24.00
N GLU A 207 1.69 2.05 -22.76
CA GLU A 207 2.76 2.28 -21.78
C GLU A 207 2.51 1.41 -20.57
N TYR A 208 3.58 0.82 -20.02
CA TYR A 208 3.50 -0.05 -18.86
C TYR A 208 4.07 0.63 -17.63
N PHE A 209 3.36 0.52 -16.52
CA PHE A 209 3.73 1.11 -15.24
C PHE A 209 3.77 0.05 -14.15
N ALA A 210 4.60 0.27 -13.13
CA ALA A 210 4.73 -0.60 -11.97
C ALA A 210 4.76 0.23 -10.68
N LEU A 211 4.02 -0.18 -9.65
CA LEU A 211 4.02 0.52 -8.35
C LEU A 211 5.39 0.39 -7.68
N GLY A 212 6.03 1.52 -7.38
CA GLY A 212 7.34 1.57 -6.75
C GLY A 212 8.45 0.85 -7.53
N GLY A 213 8.15 0.34 -8.74
CA GLY A 213 9.06 -0.49 -9.53
C GLY A 213 8.95 -1.99 -9.25
N ILE A 214 7.92 -2.45 -8.55
CA ILE A 214 7.62 -3.89 -8.40
C ILE A 214 6.92 -4.38 -9.66
N GLY A 215 7.59 -5.22 -10.44
CA GLY A 215 7.06 -5.76 -11.68
C GLY A 215 7.67 -5.14 -12.92
N LYS A 216 6.97 -5.24 -14.06
CA LYS A 216 7.42 -4.77 -15.37
C LYS A 216 6.75 -3.46 -15.71
N GLY A 217 7.51 -2.39 -15.75
CA GLY A 217 6.96 -1.09 -16.12
C GLY A 217 7.80 0.08 -15.62
N VAL A 218 7.40 1.27 -16.05
CA VAL A 218 7.95 2.53 -15.54
C VAL A 218 7.51 2.67 -14.07
N PRO A 219 8.43 2.90 -13.13
CA PRO A 219 8.07 3.05 -11.72
C PRO A 219 7.16 4.25 -11.47
N VAL A 220 6.09 4.02 -10.72
CA VAL A 220 5.20 5.07 -10.23
C VAL A 220 5.38 5.20 -8.73
N ARG A 221 5.76 6.39 -8.27
CA ARG A 221 5.97 6.73 -6.85
C ARG A 221 5.28 8.04 -6.51
N ALA A 222 4.94 8.19 -5.24
CA ALA A 222 4.53 9.47 -4.65
C ALA A 222 5.46 9.81 -3.48
N THR A 223 5.59 11.09 -3.15
CA THR A 223 6.20 11.48 -1.89
C THR A 223 5.15 11.50 -0.78
N VAL A 224 5.55 11.29 0.47
CA VAL A 224 4.65 11.45 1.61
C VAL A 224 4.15 12.90 1.68
N SER A 225 5.02 13.88 1.36
CA SER A 225 4.62 15.30 1.25
C SER A 225 3.54 15.53 0.21
N GLY A 226 3.69 14.98 -1.01
CA GLY A 226 2.72 15.09 -2.11
C GLY A 226 1.40 14.36 -1.78
N PHE A 227 1.49 13.20 -1.13
CA PHE A 227 0.30 12.47 -0.68
C PHE A 227 -0.52 13.26 0.34
N GLY A 228 0.14 13.95 1.22
CA GLY A 228 -0.44 14.85 2.19
C GLY A 228 -1.12 14.19 3.40
N PRO A 229 -1.31 14.95 4.50
CA PRO A 229 -1.82 14.40 5.76
C PRO A 229 -3.28 13.96 5.69
N LEU A 230 -4.10 14.60 4.84
CA LEU A 230 -5.53 14.30 4.74
C LEU A 230 -5.77 12.93 4.11
N LEU A 231 -5.12 12.65 2.98
CA LEU A 231 -5.22 11.35 2.30
C LEU A 231 -4.60 10.25 3.16
N LEU A 232 -3.41 10.49 3.69
CA LEU A 232 -2.70 9.52 4.51
C LEU A 232 -3.51 9.14 5.76
N SER A 233 -4.16 10.12 6.42
CA SER A 233 -5.02 9.82 7.58
C SER A 233 -6.22 8.93 7.23
N LYS A 234 -6.80 9.10 6.02
CA LYS A 234 -7.92 8.26 5.57
C LYS A 234 -7.49 6.84 5.24
N VAL A 235 -6.34 6.69 4.60
CA VAL A 235 -5.74 5.39 4.28
C VAL A 235 -5.39 4.63 5.57
N LEU A 236 -4.79 5.31 6.56
CA LEU A 236 -4.46 4.75 7.86
C LEU A 236 -5.69 4.56 8.78
N GLY A 237 -6.89 4.93 8.34
CA GLY A 237 -8.10 4.80 9.16
C GLY A 237 -8.12 5.67 10.42
N LEU A 238 -7.39 6.78 10.44
CA LEU A 238 -7.26 7.67 11.59
C LEU A 238 -8.57 8.42 11.88
N ASN A 239 -8.87 8.62 13.16
CA ASN A 239 -9.97 9.47 13.59
C ASN A 239 -9.61 10.97 13.48
N GLU A 240 -10.59 11.87 13.68
CA GLU A 240 -10.40 13.32 13.53
C GLU A 240 -9.27 13.90 14.38
N THR A 241 -9.11 13.42 15.64
CA THR A 241 -8.02 13.86 16.52
C THR A 241 -6.66 13.43 16.00
N GLN A 242 -6.55 12.19 15.53
CA GLN A 242 -5.33 11.64 14.96
C GLN A 242 -4.99 12.30 13.61
N GLN A 243 -6.00 12.56 12.77
CA GLN A 243 -5.85 13.30 11.52
C GLN A 243 -5.33 14.72 11.78
N SER A 244 -5.93 15.46 12.71
CA SER A 244 -5.47 16.79 13.10
C SER A 244 -4.03 16.76 13.63
N SER A 245 -3.69 15.73 14.42
CA SER A 245 -2.36 15.52 14.97
C SER A 245 -1.34 15.21 13.87
N LEU A 246 -1.71 14.37 12.88
CA LEU A 246 -0.87 14.11 11.72
C LEU A 246 -0.63 15.39 10.91
N GLY A 247 -1.66 16.23 10.75
CA GLY A 247 -1.52 17.55 10.12
C GLY A 247 -0.50 18.46 10.79
N LEU A 248 -0.44 18.44 12.13
CA LEU A 248 0.60 19.19 12.87
C LEU A 248 2.01 18.67 12.59
N VAL A 249 2.18 17.36 12.42
CA VAL A 249 3.47 16.74 12.09
C VAL A 249 3.94 17.18 10.70
N PHE A 250 3.06 17.19 9.72
CA PHE A 250 3.38 17.70 8.37
C PHE A 250 3.72 19.18 8.41
N HIS A 251 2.92 19.99 9.11
CA HIS A 251 3.20 21.41 9.29
C HIS A 251 4.58 21.67 9.93
N TYR A 252 4.93 20.88 10.94
CA TYR A 252 6.27 20.96 11.54
C TYR A 252 7.37 20.64 10.55
N ALA A 253 7.22 19.54 9.80
CA ALA A 253 8.20 19.12 8.80
C ALA A 253 8.41 20.21 7.74
N ASP A 254 7.32 20.77 7.20
CA ASP A 254 7.34 21.84 6.22
C ASP A 254 7.99 23.11 6.76
N ALA A 255 7.60 23.57 7.95
CA ALA A 255 8.17 24.76 8.60
C ALA A 255 9.67 24.64 8.89
N HIS A 256 10.21 23.42 9.04
CA HIS A 256 11.62 23.17 9.31
C HIS A 256 12.42 22.67 8.09
N GLY A 257 11.79 22.65 6.90
CA GLY A 257 12.42 22.18 5.66
C GLY A 257 12.77 20.69 5.68
N LEU A 258 12.08 19.89 6.48
CA LEU A 258 12.27 18.45 6.57
C LEU A 258 11.44 17.78 5.48
N ALA A 259 12.10 17.32 4.42
CA ALA A 259 11.43 16.63 3.33
C ALA A 259 10.87 15.29 3.81
N LEU A 260 9.55 15.07 3.61
CA LEU A 260 8.88 13.80 3.83
C LEU A 260 8.79 13.07 2.49
N VAL A 261 9.81 12.32 2.16
CA VAL A 261 9.91 11.57 0.90
C VAL A 261 9.22 10.22 1.05
N ASP A 262 9.52 9.50 2.12
CA ASP A 262 8.99 8.17 2.40
C ASP A 262 8.37 8.05 3.81
N LEU A 263 7.85 6.85 4.15
CA LEU A 263 7.23 6.59 5.45
C LEU A 263 8.25 6.63 6.59
N SER A 264 9.53 6.36 6.31
CA SER A 264 10.59 6.42 7.34
C SER A 264 10.86 7.85 7.77
N ASP A 265 10.74 8.83 6.86
CA ASP A 265 10.85 10.25 7.17
C ASP A 265 9.76 10.69 8.14
N LEU A 266 8.53 10.34 7.84
CA LEU A 266 7.39 10.67 8.71
C LEU A 266 7.53 10.01 10.09
N ARG A 267 8.02 8.77 10.14
CA ARG A 267 8.33 8.07 11.40
C ARG A 267 9.43 8.77 12.18
N ALA A 268 10.48 9.24 11.51
CA ALA A 268 11.58 9.98 12.13
C ALA A 268 11.08 11.30 12.75
N VAL A 269 10.22 12.05 12.03
CA VAL A 269 9.61 13.29 12.56
C VAL A 269 8.73 13.00 13.78
N LEU A 270 7.87 11.97 13.73
CA LEU A 270 7.05 11.56 14.88
C LEU A 270 7.89 11.14 16.07
N SER A 271 8.96 10.38 15.84
CA SER A 271 9.89 9.93 16.89
C SER A 271 10.63 11.11 17.50
N TRP A 272 11.11 12.04 16.68
CA TRP A 272 11.74 13.27 17.15
C TRP A 272 10.80 14.10 18.04
N LEU A 273 9.59 14.41 17.56
CA LEU A 273 8.62 15.22 18.29
C LEU A 273 8.15 14.59 19.61
N THR A 274 8.30 13.28 19.77
CA THR A 274 7.96 12.56 21.00
C THR A 274 9.17 12.29 21.90
N SER A 275 10.40 12.55 21.44
CA SER A 275 11.62 12.48 22.23
C SER A 275 11.68 13.60 23.28
N ASP A 276 12.55 13.46 24.29
CA ASP A 276 12.69 14.48 25.32
C ASP A 276 13.22 15.80 24.77
N GLU A 277 14.04 15.77 23.73
CA GLU A 277 14.58 16.92 23.01
C GLU A 277 13.55 17.63 22.14
N GLY A 278 12.68 16.87 21.46
CA GLY A 278 11.66 17.41 20.54
C GLY A 278 10.37 17.86 21.22
N LYS A 279 10.06 17.39 22.44
CA LYS A 279 8.85 17.77 23.19
C LYS A 279 8.62 19.28 23.35
N PRO A 280 9.65 20.14 23.55
CA PRO A 280 9.44 21.58 23.61
C PRO A 280 8.89 22.15 22.30
N GLU A 281 9.40 21.67 21.15
CA GLU A 281 8.95 22.09 19.82
C GLU A 281 7.50 21.63 19.59
N LEU A 282 7.16 20.40 19.96
CA LEU A 282 5.81 19.86 19.91
C LEU A 282 4.81 20.67 20.75
N LYS A 283 5.22 21.12 21.95
CA LYS A 283 4.38 21.94 22.82
C LYS A 283 4.09 23.32 22.20
N ALA A 284 5.05 23.88 21.47
CA ALA A 284 4.87 25.14 20.76
C ALA A 284 3.86 25.05 19.61
N LEU A 285 3.70 23.87 19.02
CA LEU A 285 2.74 23.59 17.94
C LEU A 285 1.29 23.32 18.41
N GLY A 286 1.04 23.34 19.71
CA GLY A 286 -0.29 23.04 20.27
C GLY A 286 -0.39 21.67 20.97
N GLY A 287 0.69 20.89 20.93
CA GLY A 287 0.82 19.62 21.65
C GLY A 287 0.20 18.42 20.93
N LEU A 288 0.96 17.34 20.84
CA LEU A 288 0.51 16.00 20.43
C LEU A 288 0.67 15.08 21.65
N SER A 289 -0.38 14.34 22.00
CA SER A 289 -0.23 13.38 23.10
C SER A 289 0.63 12.20 22.65
N SER A 290 1.49 11.68 23.55
CA SER A 290 2.30 10.48 23.27
C SER A 290 1.42 9.27 22.90
N ALA A 291 0.21 9.19 23.46
CA ALA A 291 -0.76 8.15 23.11
C ALA A 291 -1.22 8.26 21.65
N THR A 292 -1.55 9.47 21.19
CA THR A 292 -1.96 9.73 19.80
C THR A 292 -0.81 9.46 18.83
N ALA A 293 0.40 9.93 19.13
CA ALA A 293 1.60 9.65 18.33
C ALA A 293 1.87 8.14 18.23
N GLY A 294 1.73 7.42 19.36
CA GLY A 294 1.90 5.96 19.38
C GLY A 294 0.85 5.21 18.56
N VAL A 295 -0.38 5.72 18.42
CA VAL A 295 -1.36 5.13 17.49
C VAL A 295 -0.92 5.36 16.04
N ILE A 296 -0.61 6.60 15.66
CA ILE A 296 -0.18 6.95 14.31
C ILE A 296 1.05 6.12 13.91
N LEU A 297 2.03 5.98 14.80
CA LEU A 297 3.24 5.17 14.54
C LEU A 297 2.92 3.70 14.29
N ARG A 298 2.00 3.10 15.05
CA ARG A 298 1.60 1.70 14.84
C ARG A 298 0.91 1.50 13.49
N GLU A 299 -0.03 2.39 13.15
CA GLU A 299 -0.70 2.33 11.85
C GLU A 299 0.28 2.52 10.69
N LEU A 300 1.26 3.44 10.81
CA LEU A 300 2.31 3.62 9.81
C LEU A 300 3.20 2.38 9.66
N ILE A 301 3.55 1.71 10.76
CA ILE A 301 4.36 0.49 10.72
C ILE A 301 3.56 -0.62 10.05
N THR A 302 2.31 -0.84 10.46
CA THR A 302 1.44 -1.85 9.84
C THR A 302 1.27 -1.59 8.34
N PHE A 303 1.07 -0.34 7.95
CA PHE A 303 0.92 0.05 6.56
C PHE A 303 2.20 -0.19 5.73
N ALA A 304 3.37 0.08 6.30
CA ALA A 304 4.66 -0.24 5.67
C ALA A 304 4.87 -1.77 5.57
N ASP A 305 4.56 -2.53 6.62
CA ASP A 305 4.67 -3.99 6.66
C ASP A 305 3.72 -4.65 5.64
N ASP A 306 2.56 -4.05 5.35
CA ASP A 306 1.66 -4.41 4.26
C ASP A 306 2.23 -4.07 2.88
N GLY A 307 3.43 -3.48 2.81
CA GLY A 307 4.21 -3.21 1.60
C GLY A 307 3.93 -1.87 0.94
N ALA A 308 3.25 -0.95 1.62
CA ALA A 308 2.96 0.37 1.08
C ALA A 308 4.20 1.29 0.98
N ASP A 309 5.28 0.95 1.68
CA ASP A 309 6.55 1.66 1.66
C ASP A 309 7.17 1.77 0.25
N VAL A 310 6.98 0.75 -0.60
CA VAL A 310 7.51 0.74 -1.97
C VAL A 310 6.88 1.80 -2.88
N PHE A 311 5.70 2.27 -2.53
CA PHE A 311 5.00 3.32 -3.29
C PHE A 311 5.59 4.71 -3.03
N PHE A 312 6.16 4.93 -1.83
CA PHE A 312 6.69 6.23 -1.46
C PHE A 312 8.16 6.38 -1.83
N GLY A 313 8.50 7.53 -2.43
CA GLY A 313 9.86 7.85 -2.86
C GLY A 313 9.90 8.84 -4.01
N GLU A 314 11.11 9.14 -4.45
CA GLU A 314 11.38 10.02 -5.58
C GLU A 314 12.02 9.26 -6.76
N PRO A 315 11.86 9.77 -8.01
CA PRO A 315 11.07 10.93 -8.39
C PRO A 315 9.56 10.66 -8.27
N GLU A 316 8.81 11.67 -7.82
CA GLU A 316 7.36 11.64 -7.76
C GLU A 316 6.76 11.61 -9.16
N PHE A 317 5.75 10.78 -9.37
CA PHE A 317 5.09 10.62 -10.66
C PHE A 317 4.09 11.76 -10.91
N ASP A 318 4.22 12.42 -12.06
CA ASP A 318 3.26 13.42 -12.52
C ASP A 318 2.06 12.72 -13.20
N VAL A 319 0.90 12.77 -12.57
CA VAL A 319 -0.32 12.12 -13.08
C VAL A 319 -0.79 12.68 -14.43
N ARG A 320 -0.28 13.85 -14.87
CA ARG A 320 -0.51 14.37 -16.22
C ARG A 320 0.09 13.50 -17.30
N ASP A 321 1.08 12.67 -16.98
CA ASP A 321 1.65 11.71 -17.93
C ASP A 321 0.68 10.58 -18.32
N PHE A 322 -0.43 10.40 -17.57
CA PHE A 322 -1.53 9.52 -18.00
C PHE A 322 -2.50 10.18 -19.00
N LEU A 323 -2.39 11.48 -19.24
CA LEU A 323 -3.28 12.23 -20.15
C LEU A 323 -2.71 12.33 -21.58
N ARG A 324 -1.64 11.58 -21.88
CA ARG A 324 -0.91 11.71 -23.14
C ARG A 324 -1.67 11.10 -24.32
N THR A 325 -1.48 11.73 -25.47
CA THR A 325 -1.81 11.17 -26.77
C THR A 325 -0.54 10.92 -27.57
N ALA A 326 -0.57 9.94 -28.44
CA ALA A 326 0.52 9.66 -29.36
C ALA A 326 0.58 10.72 -30.48
N VAL A 327 1.68 10.70 -31.25
CA VAL A 327 1.91 11.66 -32.36
C VAL A 327 0.82 11.57 -33.44
N ASP A 328 0.23 10.40 -33.62
CA ASP A 328 -0.86 10.14 -34.57
C ASP A 328 -2.25 10.56 -34.04
N GLY A 329 -2.31 11.12 -32.82
CA GLY A 329 -3.53 11.57 -32.17
C GLY A 329 -4.31 10.51 -31.40
N ARG A 330 -3.88 9.24 -31.41
CA ARG A 330 -4.47 8.19 -30.58
C ARG A 330 -4.16 8.44 -29.11
N GLY A 331 -5.09 8.08 -28.23
CA GLY A 331 -4.87 8.08 -26.77
C GLY A 331 -3.86 6.99 -26.39
N VAL A 332 -3.02 7.25 -25.40
CA VAL A 332 -2.13 6.23 -24.84
C VAL A 332 -2.92 5.39 -23.84
N ILE A 333 -2.79 4.06 -23.94
CA ILE A 333 -3.29 3.12 -22.93
C ILE A 333 -2.18 2.91 -21.90
N SER A 334 -2.39 3.42 -20.71
CA SER A 334 -1.50 3.27 -19.55
C SER A 334 -1.93 2.03 -18.77
N LEU A 335 -1.12 0.97 -18.80
CA LEU A 335 -1.36 -0.25 -18.05
C LEU A 335 -0.51 -0.25 -16.79
N LEU A 336 -1.16 -0.28 -15.63
CA LEU A 336 -0.49 -0.53 -14.37
C LEU A 336 -0.44 -2.03 -14.13
N GLU A 337 0.74 -2.59 -14.30
CA GLU A 337 1.02 -4.01 -14.05
C GLU A 337 1.08 -4.27 -12.54
N VAL A 338 0.12 -5.02 -12.01
CA VAL A 338 -0.06 -5.23 -10.56
C VAL A 338 0.02 -6.70 -10.12
N PRO A 339 0.55 -7.67 -10.90
CA PRO A 339 0.56 -9.08 -10.48
C PRO A 339 1.30 -9.30 -9.16
N GLY A 340 2.30 -8.49 -8.84
CA GLY A 340 3.06 -8.53 -7.58
C GLY A 340 2.38 -7.83 -6.39
N VAL A 341 1.17 -7.27 -6.57
CA VAL A 341 0.48 -6.47 -5.53
C VAL A 341 -0.95 -6.97 -5.31
N ALA A 342 -1.36 -8.05 -5.99
CA ALA A 342 -2.70 -8.64 -5.86
C ALA A 342 -3.01 -9.09 -4.42
N ASP A 343 -1.99 -9.46 -3.66
CA ASP A 343 -2.03 -9.83 -2.24
C ASP A 343 -1.89 -8.62 -1.29
N LYS A 344 -1.72 -7.40 -1.82
CA LYS A 344 -1.54 -6.15 -1.08
C LYS A 344 -2.63 -5.12 -1.38
N PRO A 345 -3.89 -5.37 -1.02
CA PRO A 345 -5.01 -4.49 -1.37
C PRO A 345 -4.88 -3.07 -0.81
N ALA A 346 -4.23 -2.91 0.35
CA ALA A 346 -3.97 -1.61 0.94
C ALA A 346 -3.08 -0.72 0.05
N LEU A 347 -2.02 -1.27 -0.52
CA LEU A 347 -1.15 -0.54 -1.45
C LEU A 347 -1.91 -0.10 -2.71
N PHE A 348 -2.68 -1.01 -3.30
CA PHE A 348 -3.45 -0.73 -4.51
C PHE A 348 -4.51 0.37 -4.27
N SER A 349 -5.28 0.27 -3.19
CA SER A 349 -6.29 1.25 -2.84
C SER A 349 -5.69 2.62 -2.51
N THR A 350 -4.53 2.64 -1.85
CA THR A 350 -3.77 3.87 -1.55
C THR A 350 -3.34 4.59 -2.83
N PHE A 351 -2.74 3.86 -3.76
CA PHE A 351 -2.35 4.41 -5.05
C PHE A 351 -3.54 5.01 -5.81
N LEU A 352 -4.66 4.29 -5.87
CA LEU A 352 -5.84 4.79 -6.57
C LEU A 352 -6.43 6.04 -5.95
N MET A 353 -6.46 6.12 -4.62
CA MET A 353 -6.90 7.33 -3.91
C MET A 353 -6.00 8.52 -4.27
N TYR A 354 -4.70 8.33 -4.24
CA TYR A 354 -3.74 9.36 -4.61
C TYR A 354 -3.96 9.83 -6.05
N LEU A 355 -4.02 8.88 -6.99
CA LEU A 355 -4.20 9.16 -8.41
C LEU A 355 -5.49 9.95 -8.71
N LEU A 356 -6.60 9.52 -8.12
CA LEU A 356 -7.88 10.21 -8.31
C LEU A 356 -7.90 11.59 -7.64
N ALA A 357 -7.25 11.75 -6.48
CA ALA A 357 -7.16 13.01 -5.78
C ALA A 357 -6.28 14.02 -6.55
N GLU A 358 -5.12 13.60 -7.01
CA GLU A 358 -4.22 14.41 -7.84
C GLU A 358 -4.90 14.86 -9.14
N LEU A 359 -5.57 13.94 -9.83
CA LEU A 359 -6.30 14.30 -11.04
C LEU A 359 -7.45 15.28 -10.76
N PHE A 360 -8.13 15.13 -9.64
CA PHE A 360 -9.19 16.04 -9.25
C PHE A 360 -8.64 17.45 -8.97
N GLU A 361 -7.45 17.54 -8.39
CA GLU A 361 -6.81 18.83 -8.09
C GLU A 361 -6.27 19.52 -9.34
N ILE A 362 -5.55 18.79 -10.21
CA ILE A 362 -4.86 19.39 -11.35
C ILE A 362 -5.76 19.65 -12.56
N LEU A 363 -6.84 18.87 -12.74
CA LEU A 363 -7.70 19.02 -13.92
C LEU A 363 -8.67 20.19 -13.74
N PRO A 364 -8.82 21.05 -14.76
CA PRO A 364 -9.87 22.07 -14.78
C PRO A 364 -11.24 21.42 -14.95
N GLU A 365 -12.28 22.10 -14.52
CA GLU A 365 -13.65 21.72 -14.87
C GLU A 365 -13.90 21.92 -16.37
N VAL A 366 -14.51 20.92 -17.02
CA VAL A 366 -14.63 20.90 -18.49
C VAL A 366 -16.08 21.04 -18.99
N GLY A 367 -17.07 21.06 -18.10
CA GLY A 367 -18.48 21.09 -18.52
C GLY A 367 -18.86 19.86 -19.36
N ASP A 368 -19.74 20.07 -20.35
CA ASP A 368 -20.15 19.02 -21.29
C ASP A 368 -19.15 18.96 -22.46
N ALA A 369 -18.18 18.06 -22.36
CA ALA A 369 -17.15 17.82 -23.38
C ALA A 369 -17.58 16.70 -24.33
N ASP A 370 -17.21 16.81 -25.62
CA ASP A 370 -17.53 15.81 -26.66
C ASP A 370 -16.88 14.45 -26.40
N LYS A 371 -15.78 14.42 -25.64
CA LYS A 371 -15.08 13.21 -25.21
C LYS A 371 -14.43 13.39 -23.84
N PRO A 372 -14.23 12.31 -23.08
CA PRO A 372 -13.50 12.37 -21.81
C PRO A 372 -12.04 12.81 -22.00
N LYS A 373 -11.46 13.39 -20.94
CA LYS A 373 -10.02 13.66 -20.85
C LYS A 373 -9.22 12.39 -20.55
N LEU A 374 -9.82 11.45 -19.81
CA LEU A 374 -9.22 10.19 -19.40
C LEU A 374 -10.34 9.24 -18.99
N VAL A 375 -10.17 7.95 -19.25
CA VAL A 375 -11.04 6.89 -18.74
C VAL A 375 -10.22 5.89 -17.96
N PHE A 376 -10.66 5.63 -16.71
CA PHE A 376 -10.11 4.62 -15.84
C PHE A 376 -10.91 3.32 -15.91
N PHE A 377 -10.19 2.21 -15.99
CA PHE A 377 -10.72 0.87 -15.79
C PHE A 377 -10.07 0.23 -14.57
N PHE A 378 -10.86 -0.09 -13.57
CA PHE A 378 -10.42 -0.79 -12.38
C PHE A 378 -10.89 -2.24 -12.43
N ASP A 379 -9.99 -3.14 -12.87
CA ASP A 379 -10.28 -4.57 -12.82
C ASP A 379 -10.23 -5.07 -11.37
N GLU A 380 -10.99 -6.12 -11.08
CA GLU A 380 -11.21 -6.69 -9.74
C GLU A 380 -11.55 -5.61 -8.69
N ALA A 381 -12.49 -4.73 -9.05
CA ALA A 381 -12.85 -3.56 -8.23
C ALA A 381 -13.22 -3.90 -6.77
N HIS A 382 -13.56 -5.16 -6.47
CA HIS A 382 -13.80 -5.61 -5.10
C HIS A 382 -12.59 -5.42 -4.18
N LEU A 383 -11.36 -5.43 -4.71
CA LEU A 383 -10.14 -5.20 -3.94
C LEU A 383 -10.04 -3.77 -3.39
N LEU A 384 -10.70 -2.80 -4.04
CA LEU A 384 -10.77 -1.43 -3.56
C LEU A 384 -11.66 -1.25 -2.33
N PHE A 385 -12.67 -2.10 -2.22
CA PHE A 385 -13.73 -1.92 -1.23
C PHE A 385 -13.64 -2.93 -0.09
N SER A 386 -12.95 -4.05 -0.32
CA SER A 386 -12.80 -5.12 0.68
C SER A 386 -11.89 -4.67 1.83
N GLY A 387 -12.41 -4.72 3.06
CA GLY A 387 -11.65 -4.31 4.25
C GLY A 387 -11.41 -2.79 4.39
N ALA A 388 -11.92 -1.98 3.47
CA ALA A 388 -11.74 -0.54 3.50
C ALA A 388 -12.47 0.15 4.66
N SER A 389 -11.85 1.16 5.26
CA SER A 389 -12.48 1.97 6.30
C SER A 389 -13.67 2.77 5.78
N LYS A 390 -14.64 3.10 6.65
CA LYS A 390 -15.79 3.92 6.26
C LYS A 390 -15.39 5.29 5.72
N SER A 391 -14.34 5.89 6.28
CA SER A 391 -13.81 7.18 5.82
C SER A 391 -13.19 7.10 4.43
N PHE A 392 -12.51 6.00 4.13
CA PHE A 392 -11.97 5.69 2.81
C PHE A 392 -13.09 5.51 1.77
N LEU A 393 -14.12 4.68 2.08
CA LEU A 393 -15.26 4.47 1.19
C LEU A 393 -16.01 5.79 0.89
N ALA A 394 -16.20 6.63 1.90
CA ALA A 394 -16.82 7.95 1.72
C ALA A 394 -15.98 8.85 0.81
N ALA A 395 -14.65 8.82 0.96
CA ALA A 395 -13.74 9.61 0.13
C ALA A 395 -13.76 9.15 -1.33
N ILE A 396 -13.67 7.84 -1.60
CA ILE A 396 -13.79 7.30 -2.97
C ILE A 396 -15.15 7.67 -3.59
N THR A 397 -16.25 7.46 -2.87
CA THR A 397 -17.59 7.80 -3.37
C THR A 397 -17.68 9.27 -3.75
N GLN A 398 -17.17 10.15 -2.91
CA GLN A 398 -17.16 11.60 -3.19
C GLN A 398 -16.29 11.93 -4.40
N THR A 399 -15.08 11.35 -4.49
CA THR A 399 -14.16 11.60 -5.60
C THR A 399 -14.75 11.11 -6.91
N VAL A 400 -15.29 9.89 -6.97
CA VAL A 400 -15.97 9.35 -8.17
C VAL A 400 -17.13 10.26 -8.61
N ARG A 401 -17.93 10.73 -7.66
CA ARG A 401 -19.04 11.66 -7.98
C ARG A 401 -18.57 12.99 -8.58
N LEU A 402 -17.46 13.53 -8.08
CA LEU A 402 -16.99 14.88 -8.44
C LEU A 402 -16.07 14.87 -9.66
N ILE A 403 -15.27 13.82 -9.86
CA ILE A 403 -14.25 13.78 -10.94
C ILE A 403 -14.87 13.81 -12.34
N ARG A 404 -16.16 13.51 -12.44
CA ARG A 404 -16.93 13.66 -13.67
C ARG A 404 -16.87 15.09 -14.23
N SER A 405 -16.96 16.12 -13.36
CA SER A 405 -16.86 17.52 -13.79
C SER A 405 -15.50 17.87 -14.39
N LYS A 406 -14.49 17.06 -14.11
CA LYS A 406 -13.14 17.18 -14.67
C LYS A 406 -12.97 16.43 -16.01
N GLY A 407 -14.06 15.80 -16.50
CA GLY A 407 -14.04 15.04 -17.75
C GLY A 407 -13.42 13.63 -17.62
N VAL A 408 -13.32 13.08 -16.42
CA VAL A 408 -12.76 11.76 -16.17
C VAL A 408 -13.86 10.74 -16.00
N GLY A 409 -13.78 9.62 -16.76
CA GLY A 409 -14.63 8.45 -16.63
C GLY A 409 -13.99 7.39 -15.73
N VAL A 410 -14.80 6.69 -14.92
CA VAL A 410 -14.34 5.58 -14.07
C VAL A 410 -15.24 4.39 -14.32
N PHE A 411 -14.63 3.26 -14.71
CA PHE A 411 -15.32 2.00 -14.94
C PHE A 411 -14.80 0.95 -13.96
N PHE A 412 -15.70 0.43 -13.15
CA PHE A 412 -15.40 -0.68 -12.25
C PHE A 412 -15.70 -2.01 -12.95
N VAL A 413 -14.73 -2.93 -12.90
CA VAL A 413 -14.87 -4.28 -13.43
C VAL A 413 -14.83 -5.26 -12.25
N THR A 414 -15.86 -6.09 -12.10
CA THR A 414 -15.99 -6.99 -10.96
C THR A 414 -16.78 -8.26 -11.28
N GLN A 415 -16.80 -9.21 -10.38
CA GLN A 415 -17.53 -10.46 -10.57
C GLN A 415 -19.02 -10.30 -10.32
N THR A 416 -19.43 -9.46 -9.40
CA THR A 416 -20.83 -9.20 -9.07
C THR A 416 -21.04 -7.74 -8.69
N PRO A 417 -22.18 -7.13 -9.07
CA PRO A 417 -22.48 -5.74 -8.69
C PRO A 417 -22.46 -5.49 -7.17
N LYS A 418 -22.75 -6.49 -6.35
CA LYS A 418 -22.75 -6.39 -4.89
C LYS A 418 -21.37 -6.08 -4.28
N ASP A 419 -20.30 -6.31 -5.03
CA ASP A 419 -18.93 -6.03 -4.59
C ASP A 419 -18.62 -4.53 -4.54
N VAL A 420 -19.46 -3.72 -5.22
CA VAL A 420 -19.33 -2.26 -5.25
C VAL A 420 -20.36 -1.66 -4.30
N PRO A 421 -19.96 -0.73 -3.40
CA PRO A 421 -20.89 -0.06 -2.49
C PRO A 421 -22.06 0.61 -3.22
N SER A 422 -23.26 0.57 -2.63
CA SER A 422 -24.49 1.13 -3.21
C SER A 422 -24.36 2.60 -3.64
N ASP A 423 -23.65 3.38 -2.82
CA ASP A 423 -23.45 4.81 -3.07
C ASP A 423 -22.54 5.08 -4.28
N VAL A 424 -21.59 4.18 -4.55
CA VAL A 424 -20.76 4.20 -5.76
C VAL A 424 -21.57 3.71 -6.95
N LEU A 425 -22.30 2.57 -6.81
CA LEU A 425 -23.16 2.03 -7.88
C LEU A 425 -24.18 3.07 -8.40
N ALA A 426 -24.70 3.90 -7.51
CA ALA A 426 -25.64 4.98 -7.86
C ALA A 426 -25.02 6.06 -8.78
N GLN A 427 -23.69 6.13 -8.89
CA GLN A 427 -22.99 7.07 -9.78
C GLN A 427 -22.69 6.48 -11.16
N LEU A 428 -22.89 5.18 -11.37
CA LEU A 428 -22.48 4.47 -12.58
C LEU A 428 -23.59 4.49 -13.62
N GLY A 429 -23.46 5.37 -14.61
CA GLY A 429 -24.46 5.60 -15.65
C GLY A 429 -24.53 4.53 -16.73
N SER A 430 -23.43 3.79 -16.96
CA SER A 430 -23.34 2.72 -17.94
C SER A 430 -23.18 1.37 -17.26
N ARG A 431 -23.90 0.35 -17.74
CA ARG A 431 -23.82 -1.02 -17.21
C ARG A 431 -23.68 -2.03 -18.33
N ILE A 432 -22.67 -2.86 -18.25
CA ILE A 432 -22.43 -4.02 -19.10
C ILE A 432 -22.40 -5.25 -18.19
N GLN A 433 -23.50 -5.98 -18.13
CA GLN A 433 -23.66 -7.12 -17.21
C GLN A 433 -23.54 -8.41 -17.99
N HIS A 434 -22.41 -9.08 -17.83
CA HIS A 434 -22.22 -10.47 -18.29
C HIS A 434 -22.97 -11.45 -17.40
N ALA A 435 -22.91 -12.75 -17.76
CA ALA A 435 -23.57 -13.79 -17.03
C ALA A 435 -23.26 -13.77 -15.51
N LEU A 436 -24.29 -13.96 -14.72
CA LEU A 436 -24.20 -14.20 -13.28
C LEU A 436 -24.45 -15.69 -13.01
N ARG A 437 -23.76 -16.20 -12.00
CA ARG A 437 -23.98 -17.57 -11.50
C ARG A 437 -24.73 -17.48 -10.17
N ALA A 438 -25.83 -18.19 -10.03
CA ALA A 438 -26.63 -18.22 -8.81
C ALA A 438 -26.68 -19.64 -8.27
N PHE A 439 -25.61 -20.05 -7.59
CA PHE A 439 -25.50 -21.39 -7.01
C PHE A 439 -25.99 -21.46 -5.57
N THR A 440 -26.06 -20.35 -4.86
CA THR A 440 -26.49 -20.24 -3.47
C THR A 440 -27.74 -19.37 -3.35
N PRO A 441 -28.54 -19.50 -2.25
CA PRO A 441 -29.65 -18.59 -1.98
C PRO A 441 -29.24 -17.11 -1.95
N ASP A 442 -28.02 -16.79 -1.47
CA ASP A 442 -27.51 -15.43 -1.44
C ASP A 442 -27.17 -14.93 -2.85
N ASP A 443 -26.67 -15.79 -3.74
CA ASP A 443 -26.47 -15.44 -5.14
C ASP A 443 -27.79 -15.17 -5.86
N ALA A 444 -28.80 -15.99 -5.60
CA ALA A 444 -30.16 -15.80 -6.15
C ALA A 444 -30.78 -14.48 -5.65
N LYS A 445 -30.54 -14.10 -4.39
CA LYS A 445 -30.96 -12.81 -3.84
C LYS A 445 -30.22 -11.65 -4.51
N ALA A 446 -28.90 -11.77 -4.70
CA ALA A 446 -28.06 -10.78 -5.38
C ALA A 446 -28.48 -10.62 -6.85
N LEU A 447 -28.80 -11.71 -7.55
CA LEU A 447 -29.31 -11.71 -8.92
C LEU A 447 -30.63 -10.91 -9.01
N ARG A 448 -31.62 -11.22 -8.16
CA ARG A 448 -32.89 -10.47 -8.12
C ARG A 448 -32.69 -8.98 -7.80
N ALA A 449 -31.81 -8.66 -6.85
CA ALA A 449 -31.47 -7.28 -6.54
C ALA A 449 -30.85 -6.55 -7.74
N THR A 450 -29.99 -7.23 -8.50
CA THR A 450 -29.40 -6.70 -9.73
C THR A 450 -30.47 -6.47 -10.80
N VAL A 451 -31.35 -7.46 -11.04
CA VAL A 451 -32.45 -7.35 -12.03
C VAL A 451 -33.37 -6.18 -11.70
N GLY A 452 -33.71 -5.99 -10.42
CA GLY A 452 -34.57 -4.89 -9.97
C GLY A 452 -34.02 -3.47 -10.21
N THR A 453 -32.75 -3.34 -10.63
CA THR A 453 -32.12 -2.06 -10.93
C THR A 453 -32.19 -1.69 -12.43
N TYR A 454 -32.65 -2.60 -13.29
CA TYR A 454 -32.81 -2.34 -14.72
C TYR A 454 -34.17 -1.72 -15.04
N PRO A 455 -34.26 -0.92 -16.12
CA PRO A 455 -35.54 -0.52 -16.70
C PRO A 455 -36.39 -1.75 -17.08
N ASN A 456 -37.70 -1.57 -17.12
CA ASN A 456 -38.61 -2.60 -17.63
C ASN A 456 -38.25 -2.98 -19.07
N SER A 457 -38.25 -4.27 -19.36
CA SER A 457 -37.91 -4.82 -20.69
C SER A 457 -38.74 -6.05 -20.99
N GLY A 458 -38.82 -6.46 -22.25
CA GLY A 458 -39.45 -7.70 -22.69
C GLY A 458 -38.68 -8.96 -22.32
N TYR A 459 -37.45 -8.83 -21.75
CA TYR A 459 -36.65 -9.98 -21.33
C TYR A 459 -37.01 -10.45 -19.92
N ASP A 460 -37.03 -11.77 -19.72
CA ASP A 460 -36.89 -12.37 -18.39
C ASP A 460 -35.43 -12.28 -17.94
N LEU A 461 -35.06 -11.15 -17.32
CA LEU A 461 -33.67 -10.85 -16.96
C LEU A 461 -33.10 -11.85 -15.92
N GLU A 462 -33.92 -12.42 -15.01
CA GLU A 462 -33.41 -13.42 -14.06
C GLU A 462 -32.93 -14.68 -14.79
N ARG A 463 -33.64 -15.11 -15.81
CA ARG A 463 -33.26 -16.23 -16.64
C ARG A 463 -32.10 -15.86 -17.59
N VAL A 464 -32.24 -14.77 -18.35
CA VAL A 464 -31.26 -14.37 -19.35
C VAL A 464 -29.88 -14.17 -18.75
N LEU A 465 -29.76 -13.50 -17.58
CA LEU A 465 -28.47 -13.27 -16.92
C LEU A 465 -27.76 -14.57 -16.50
N GLN A 466 -28.49 -15.68 -16.33
CA GLN A 466 -27.88 -16.98 -16.04
C GLN A 466 -27.49 -17.75 -17.31
N GLU A 467 -28.19 -17.49 -18.41
CA GLU A 467 -28.05 -18.20 -19.69
C GLU A 467 -27.08 -17.50 -20.69
N LEU A 468 -26.69 -16.23 -20.44
CA LEU A 468 -25.78 -15.48 -21.32
C LEU A 468 -24.53 -16.29 -21.69
N GLY A 469 -24.24 -16.33 -22.97
CA GLY A 469 -23.02 -16.95 -23.50
C GLY A 469 -21.75 -16.12 -23.23
N THR A 470 -20.58 -16.73 -23.42
CA THR A 470 -19.31 -16.01 -23.35
C THR A 470 -19.26 -14.89 -24.39
N GLY A 471 -18.98 -13.68 -23.94
CA GLY A 471 -18.98 -12.48 -24.77
C GLY A 471 -20.39 -11.99 -25.12
N GLU A 472 -21.37 -12.29 -24.27
CA GLU A 472 -22.70 -11.68 -24.29
C GLU A 472 -22.94 -10.93 -22.97
N ALA A 473 -23.75 -9.87 -23.04
CA ALA A 473 -24.08 -9.08 -21.88
C ALA A 473 -25.46 -8.40 -22.02
N ILE A 474 -26.06 -8.08 -20.89
CA ILE A 474 -27.15 -7.12 -20.81
C ILE A 474 -26.51 -5.74 -20.71
N VAL A 475 -26.86 -4.86 -21.63
CA VAL A 475 -26.32 -3.50 -21.75
C VAL A 475 -27.41 -2.46 -21.48
N THR A 476 -27.11 -1.48 -20.67
CA THR A 476 -27.84 -0.20 -20.54
C THR A 476 -26.81 0.92 -20.38
N VAL A 477 -26.99 2.02 -21.08
CA VAL A 477 -26.08 3.17 -21.02
C VAL A 477 -26.90 4.44 -20.84
N MET A 478 -26.22 5.52 -20.52
CA MET A 478 -26.85 6.82 -20.48
C MET A 478 -26.87 7.42 -21.87
N SER A 479 -28.05 7.85 -22.31
CA SER A 479 -28.20 8.57 -23.58
C SER A 479 -27.61 9.99 -23.48
N GLU A 480 -27.43 10.67 -24.60
CA GLU A 480 -26.97 12.06 -24.68
C GLU A 480 -27.83 13.02 -23.86
N LYS A 481 -29.10 12.67 -23.63
CA LYS A 481 -30.08 13.45 -22.82
C LYS A 481 -30.02 13.09 -21.33
N GLY A 482 -29.11 12.20 -20.91
CA GLY A 482 -28.96 11.78 -19.52
C GLY A 482 -30.01 10.78 -19.03
N ALA A 483 -30.80 10.19 -19.93
CA ALA A 483 -31.75 9.13 -19.60
C ALA A 483 -31.14 7.74 -19.87
N PRO A 484 -31.49 6.69 -19.10
CA PRO A 484 -31.06 5.33 -19.42
C PRO A 484 -31.66 4.86 -20.76
N THR A 485 -30.88 4.14 -21.53
CA THR A 485 -31.35 3.47 -22.76
C THR A 485 -32.19 2.26 -22.43
N PRO A 486 -33.00 1.73 -23.39
CA PRO A 486 -33.64 0.42 -23.23
C PRO A 486 -32.62 -0.68 -22.91
N VAL A 487 -33.05 -1.69 -22.20
CA VAL A 487 -32.25 -2.88 -21.92
C VAL A 487 -31.98 -3.64 -23.24
N ALA A 488 -30.71 -3.99 -23.50
CA ALA A 488 -30.33 -4.72 -24.71
C ALA A 488 -29.50 -5.95 -24.36
N TRP A 489 -30.00 -7.14 -24.67
CA TRP A 489 -29.17 -8.34 -24.74
C TRP A 489 -28.24 -8.20 -25.94
N THR A 490 -26.94 -8.17 -25.70
CA THR A 490 -25.94 -7.78 -26.69
C THR A 490 -24.90 -8.87 -26.84
N ARG A 491 -24.64 -9.30 -28.09
CA ARG A 491 -23.44 -10.04 -28.42
C ARG A 491 -22.32 -9.02 -28.68
N LEU A 492 -21.32 -9.04 -27.79
CA LEU A 492 -20.29 -8.04 -27.71
C LEU A 492 -19.27 -8.19 -28.84
N ARG A 493 -18.67 -7.07 -29.26
CA ARG A 493 -17.57 -7.02 -30.20
C ARG A 493 -16.35 -7.79 -29.68
N ALA A 494 -15.58 -8.34 -30.57
CA ALA A 494 -14.28 -8.87 -30.24
C ALA A 494 -13.23 -7.75 -30.23
N PRO A 495 -12.26 -7.78 -29.31
CA PRO A 495 -11.11 -6.88 -29.35
C PRO A 495 -10.31 -7.09 -30.63
N GLU A 496 -9.62 -6.04 -31.09
CA GLU A 496 -8.76 -6.05 -32.27
C GLU A 496 -7.30 -6.38 -31.92
N GLY A 497 -6.92 -6.17 -30.66
CA GLY A 497 -5.66 -6.62 -30.09
C GLY A 497 -5.66 -8.11 -29.74
N LEU A 498 -4.50 -8.58 -29.32
CA LEU A 498 -4.28 -9.98 -28.93
C LEU A 498 -5.13 -10.32 -27.68
N MET A 499 -5.86 -11.44 -27.76
CA MET A 499 -6.69 -11.91 -26.63
C MET A 499 -5.94 -12.75 -25.58
N SER A 500 -4.64 -12.86 -25.67
CA SER A 500 -3.74 -13.38 -24.64
C SER A 500 -2.79 -12.26 -24.20
N PRO A 501 -2.07 -12.43 -23.10
CA PRO A 501 -1.05 -11.45 -22.70
C PRO A 501 -0.03 -11.20 -23.79
N THR A 502 0.44 -9.96 -23.90
CA THR A 502 1.60 -9.63 -24.74
C THR A 502 2.83 -10.40 -24.23
N PRO A 503 3.68 -10.96 -25.11
CA PRO A 503 4.89 -11.65 -24.68
C PRO A 503 5.81 -10.75 -23.86
N ASP A 504 6.38 -11.29 -22.79
CA ASP A 504 7.28 -10.58 -21.87
C ASP A 504 8.40 -9.78 -22.56
N PRO A 505 9.12 -10.33 -23.58
CA PRO A 505 10.16 -9.57 -24.27
C PRO A 505 9.64 -8.33 -25.02
N ASP A 506 8.37 -8.34 -25.43
CA ASP A 506 7.74 -7.21 -26.12
C ASP A 506 7.36 -6.12 -25.09
N ILE A 507 6.86 -6.52 -23.92
CA ILE A 507 6.62 -5.61 -22.79
C ILE A 507 7.94 -4.95 -22.36
N GLU A 508 9.00 -5.71 -22.13
CA GLU A 508 10.31 -5.20 -21.75
C GLU A 508 10.86 -4.21 -22.79
N ARG A 509 10.70 -4.53 -24.08
CA ARG A 509 11.11 -3.64 -25.18
C ARG A 509 10.30 -2.33 -25.16
N ALA A 510 9.01 -2.39 -24.92
CA ALA A 510 8.15 -1.20 -24.81
C ALA A 510 8.54 -0.33 -23.61
N VAL A 511 8.80 -0.93 -22.45
CA VAL A 511 9.26 -0.22 -21.25
C VAL A 511 10.60 0.47 -21.51
N HIS A 512 11.57 -0.22 -22.12
CA HIS A 512 12.87 0.38 -22.45
C HIS A 512 12.78 1.51 -23.49
N ALA A 513 11.80 1.46 -24.38
CA ALA A 513 11.55 2.50 -25.37
C ALA A 513 10.75 3.69 -24.82
N SER A 514 10.16 3.56 -23.64
CA SER A 514 9.35 4.62 -23.04
C SER A 514 10.19 5.83 -22.64
N PRO A 515 9.82 7.06 -23.06
CA PRO A 515 10.48 8.28 -22.63
C PRO A 515 10.32 8.50 -21.11
N LEU A 516 9.32 7.90 -20.49
CA LEU A 516 9.06 8.02 -19.07
C LEU A 516 10.03 7.21 -18.22
N LEU A 517 10.65 6.15 -18.78
CA LEU A 517 11.67 5.40 -18.07
C LEU A 517 12.89 6.27 -17.73
N ALA A 518 13.28 7.18 -18.64
CA ALA A 518 14.35 8.14 -18.36
C ALA A 518 13.98 9.14 -17.25
N LYS A 519 12.67 9.47 -17.11
CA LYS A 519 12.17 10.42 -16.12
C LYS A 519 12.01 9.78 -14.73
N TYR A 520 11.54 8.52 -14.67
CA TYR A 520 11.09 7.89 -13.42
C TYR A 520 11.86 6.62 -13.03
N GLY A 521 12.68 6.08 -13.94
CA GLY A 521 13.31 4.77 -13.77
C GLY A 521 14.33 4.71 -12.63
N THR A 522 15.10 5.78 -12.42
CA THR A 522 16.15 5.82 -11.41
C THR A 522 15.62 6.46 -10.13
N PRO A 523 15.59 5.74 -8.99
CA PRO A 523 15.26 6.35 -7.71
C PRO A 523 16.23 7.46 -7.35
N ILE A 524 15.74 8.51 -6.72
CA ILE A 524 16.54 9.60 -6.18
C ILE A 524 16.55 9.43 -4.66
N ASP A 525 17.75 9.25 -4.10
CA ASP A 525 17.97 9.21 -2.65
C ASP A 525 18.66 10.52 -2.26
N ARG A 526 17.92 11.43 -1.66
CA ARG A 526 18.43 12.70 -1.16
C ARG A 526 18.36 12.74 0.35
N GLU A 527 19.15 13.62 0.96
CA GLU A 527 19.02 13.90 2.38
C GLU A 527 17.58 14.34 2.71
N SER A 528 16.91 13.59 3.57
CA SER A 528 15.52 13.74 3.93
C SER A 528 15.35 13.98 5.44
N ALA A 529 14.12 14.04 5.93
CA ALA A 529 13.83 14.23 7.36
C ALA A 529 14.50 13.16 8.24
N ARG A 530 14.59 11.92 7.77
CA ARG A 530 15.20 10.81 8.52
C ARG A 530 16.68 11.04 8.78
N GLU A 531 17.46 11.37 7.76
CA GLU A 531 18.91 11.60 7.87
C GLU A 531 19.19 12.79 8.78
N ILE A 532 18.48 13.91 8.55
CA ILE A 532 18.65 15.16 9.32
C ILE A 532 18.35 14.93 10.80
N LEU A 533 17.21 14.29 11.10
CA LEU A 533 16.79 14.07 12.48
C LEU A 533 17.61 12.98 13.17
N THR A 534 18.03 11.93 12.45
CA THR A 534 18.94 10.92 12.99
C THR A 534 20.28 11.53 13.37
N ALA A 535 20.84 12.39 12.52
CA ALA A 535 22.08 13.11 12.84
C ALA A 535 21.89 14.02 14.06
N LYS A 536 20.74 14.74 14.17
CA LYS A 536 20.41 15.60 15.31
C LYS A 536 20.27 14.80 16.61
N MET A 537 19.59 13.64 16.57
CA MET A 537 19.42 12.75 17.73
C MET A 537 20.77 12.14 18.17
N ASN A 538 21.60 11.69 17.23
CA ASN A 538 22.91 11.14 17.54
C ASN A 538 23.82 12.20 18.19
N ALA A 539 23.83 13.41 17.65
CA ALA A 539 24.61 14.52 18.25
C ALA A 539 24.11 14.85 19.67
N ALA A 540 22.81 14.83 19.90
CA ALA A 540 22.25 15.03 21.25
C ALA A 540 22.66 13.90 22.22
N ALA A 541 22.57 12.65 21.77
CA ALA A 541 22.99 11.48 22.56
C ALA A 541 24.50 11.50 22.89
N GLU A 542 25.35 11.94 21.95
CA GLU A 542 26.78 12.12 22.20
C GLU A 542 27.05 13.18 23.28
N VAL A 543 26.33 14.30 23.25
CA VAL A 543 26.45 15.35 24.26
C VAL A 543 25.98 14.85 25.63
N GLU A 544 24.88 14.10 25.68
CA GLU A 544 24.38 13.52 26.93
C GLU A 544 25.35 12.47 27.49
N ALA A 545 25.85 11.56 26.66
CA ALA A 545 26.85 10.56 27.06
C ALA A 545 28.13 11.21 27.56
N ALA A 546 28.58 12.29 26.90
CA ALA A 546 29.75 13.05 27.37
C ALA A 546 29.49 13.73 28.71
N ALA A 547 28.29 14.28 28.92
CA ALA A 547 27.89 14.91 30.21
C ALA A 547 27.80 13.86 31.32
N GLU A 548 27.22 12.69 31.07
CA GLU A 548 27.18 11.59 32.05
C GLU A 548 28.58 11.07 32.38
N ALA A 549 29.44 10.87 31.37
CA ALA A 549 30.82 10.48 31.57
C ALA A 549 31.61 11.51 32.42
N ALA A 550 31.40 12.82 32.16
CA ALA A 550 32.02 13.88 32.96
C ALA A 550 31.48 13.89 34.42
N ALA A 551 30.17 13.70 34.60
CA ALA A 551 29.56 13.60 35.92
C ALA A 551 30.07 12.36 36.69
N GLN A 552 30.26 11.23 36.03
CA GLN A 552 30.82 10.02 36.63
C GLN A 552 32.29 10.22 37.01
N ALA A 553 33.10 10.80 36.10
CA ALA A 553 34.51 11.13 36.38
C ALA A 553 34.66 12.08 37.55
N GLU A 554 33.77 13.07 37.70
CA GLU A 554 33.77 13.96 38.87
C GLU A 554 33.42 13.24 40.17
N LYS A 555 32.43 12.33 40.16
CA LYS A 555 32.12 11.47 41.30
C LYS A 555 33.30 10.58 41.69
N ASP A 556 33.98 9.99 40.72
CA ASP A 556 35.12 9.14 40.96
C ASP A 556 36.31 9.94 41.50
N ARG A 557 36.53 11.18 41.01
CA ARG A 557 37.53 12.11 41.54
C ARG A 557 37.26 12.45 43.00
N ILE A 558 36.01 12.80 43.34
CA ILE A 558 35.62 13.11 44.71
C ILE A 558 35.78 11.86 45.63
N ALA A 559 35.45 10.68 45.10
CA ALA A 559 35.64 9.42 45.84
C ALA A 559 37.13 9.13 46.11
N ALA A 560 37.99 9.34 45.09
CA ALA A 560 39.44 9.18 45.22
C ALA A 560 40.05 10.20 46.20
N GLU A 561 39.65 11.48 46.15
CA GLU A 561 40.07 12.49 47.12
C GLU A 561 39.68 12.12 48.57
N LYS A 562 38.47 11.63 48.78
CA LYS A 562 38.02 11.14 50.10
C LYS A 562 38.81 9.92 50.54
N ALA A 563 39.10 8.98 49.66
CA ALA A 563 39.91 7.81 49.97
C ALA A 563 41.36 8.18 50.32
N GLN A 564 41.93 9.15 49.58
CA GLN A 564 43.26 9.68 49.85
C GLN A 564 43.32 10.38 51.20
N ALA A 565 42.34 11.25 51.48
CA ALA A 565 42.26 11.93 52.78
C ALA A 565 42.05 10.95 53.97
N ALA A 566 41.32 9.86 53.76
CA ALA A 566 41.18 8.80 54.74
C ALA A 566 42.48 8.02 54.97
N ALA A 567 43.22 7.72 53.91
CA ALA A 567 44.53 7.07 53.97
C ALA A 567 45.59 7.93 54.67
N ASP A 568 45.64 9.22 54.33
CA ASP A 568 46.54 10.18 54.98
C ASP A 568 46.23 10.34 56.50
N LYS A 569 44.94 10.33 56.85
CA LYS A 569 44.51 10.37 58.26
C LYS A 569 44.90 9.11 59.00
N GLU A 570 44.82 7.97 58.37
CA GLU A 570 45.24 6.68 58.96
C GLU A 570 46.77 6.60 59.10
N LEU A 571 47.50 7.07 58.10
CA LEU A 571 48.97 7.16 58.15
C LEU A 571 49.43 8.11 59.28
N ALA A 572 48.74 9.29 59.41
CA ALA A 572 49.01 10.21 60.51
C ALA A 572 48.71 9.59 61.90
N ARG A 573 47.67 8.76 62.03
CA ARG A 573 47.37 8.03 63.23
C ARG A 573 48.45 6.99 63.57
N GLN A 574 48.92 6.22 62.54
CA GLN A 574 49.95 5.23 62.72
C GLN A 574 51.28 5.90 63.12
N THR A 575 51.66 6.98 62.46
CA THR A 575 52.87 7.73 62.79
C THR A 575 52.81 8.33 64.20
N ALA A 576 51.64 8.86 64.62
CA ALA A 576 51.42 9.33 65.97
C ALA A 576 51.47 8.22 67.05
N ALA A 577 50.97 7.02 66.69
CA ALA A 577 51.04 5.85 67.58
C ALA A 577 52.48 5.34 67.73
N ILE A 578 53.27 5.30 66.65
CA ILE A 578 54.72 4.94 66.68
C ILE A 578 55.50 5.95 67.51
N ALA A 579 55.32 7.25 67.29
CA ALA A 579 55.98 8.31 68.09
C ALA A 579 55.62 8.21 69.55
N LYS A 580 54.36 7.87 69.88
CA LYS A 580 53.91 7.65 71.31
C LYS A 580 54.52 6.41 71.92
N ALA A 581 54.70 5.33 71.15
CA ALA A 581 55.37 4.11 71.56
C ALA A 581 56.86 4.35 71.80
N ASP A 582 57.54 5.08 70.93
CA ASP A 582 58.94 5.41 71.07
C ASP A 582 59.20 6.34 72.30
N ALA A 583 58.33 7.31 72.49
CA ALA A 583 58.41 8.18 73.65
C ALA A 583 58.14 7.39 75.02
N ALA A 584 57.29 6.37 74.97
CA ALA A 584 57.06 5.49 76.10
C ALA A 584 58.28 4.62 76.42
N ALA A 585 58.88 4.01 75.31
CA ALA A 585 60.06 3.21 75.41
C ALA A 585 61.31 4.04 75.91
N GLU A 586 61.39 5.30 75.51
CA GLU A 586 62.45 6.20 75.93
C GLU A 586 62.27 6.56 77.44
N LYS A 587 61.02 6.79 77.85
CA LYS A 587 60.71 7.00 79.29
C LYS A 587 61.00 5.76 80.15
N GLU A 588 60.79 4.58 79.59
CA GLU A 588 61.06 3.31 80.26
C GLU A 588 62.57 3.08 80.39
N ARG A 589 63.34 3.31 79.29
CA ARG A 589 64.79 3.30 79.28
C ARG A 589 65.40 4.34 80.29
N GLN A 590 64.81 5.53 80.35
CA GLN A 590 65.24 6.56 81.29
C GLN A 590 64.94 6.14 82.79
N ARG A 591 63.81 5.49 83.02
CA ARG A 591 63.47 4.94 84.36
C ARG A 591 64.40 3.79 84.76
N GLU A 592 64.77 2.94 83.79
CA GLU A 592 65.69 1.85 83.97
C GLU A 592 67.10 2.37 84.25
N TYR A 593 67.55 3.35 83.49
CA TYR A 593 68.77 4.07 83.70
C TYR A 593 68.81 4.75 85.06
N ASP A 594 67.76 5.48 85.52
CA ASP A 594 67.66 6.11 86.82
C ASP A 594 67.61 5.09 87.93
N ARG A 595 67.04 3.89 87.77
CA ARG A 595 67.11 2.78 88.70
C ARG A 595 68.57 2.22 88.79
N LEU A 596 69.25 2.04 87.70
CA LEU A 596 70.65 1.57 87.70
C LEU A 596 71.57 2.58 88.39
N MET A 597 71.37 3.88 88.12
CA MET A 597 72.20 4.94 88.72
C MET A 597 71.91 5.10 90.23
N LYS A 598 70.72 4.78 90.68
CA LYS A 598 70.39 4.71 92.14
C LYS A 598 71.00 3.52 92.86
N SER A 599 71.22 2.41 92.17
CA SER A 599 71.82 1.22 92.70
C SER A 599 73.36 1.26 92.74
N THR A 600 74.03 2.13 91.97
CA THR A 600 75.46 2.27 91.84
C THR A 600 76.12 3.42 92.62
N GLY A 601 75.34 4.22 93.45
CA GLY A 601 75.91 5.16 94.41
C GLY A 601 76.72 6.35 93.88
N VAL A 602 76.56 6.80 92.62
CA VAL A 602 77.34 7.93 92.02
C VAL A 602 76.57 9.21 92.18
N THR A 603 77.12 10.14 92.89
CA THR A 603 76.61 11.51 93.16
C THR A 603 76.67 12.38 91.91
N LYS A 604 75.55 13.01 91.54
CA LYS A 604 75.37 13.88 90.35
C LYS A 604 76.21 15.18 90.49
N THR A 605 77.16 15.34 89.55
CA THR A 605 77.70 16.67 89.27
C THR A 605 76.82 17.33 88.19
N ARG A 606 76.30 18.47 88.47
CA ARG A 606 75.36 19.26 87.66
C ARG A 606 76.12 19.97 86.54
N THR A 607 76.10 19.37 85.36
CA THR A 607 76.58 20.03 84.12
C THR A 607 75.39 20.65 83.36
N ARG A 608 75.56 21.91 82.97
CA ARG A 608 74.61 22.75 82.28
C ARG A 608 74.31 22.17 80.88
N ARG A 609 73.09 21.77 80.56
CA ARG A 609 72.66 21.23 79.27
C ARG A 609 72.60 22.36 78.26
N THR A 610 73.35 22.29 77.20
CA THR A 610 73.14 23.00 75.98
C THR A 610 72.11 22.23 75.14
N ALA A 611 71.19 22.97 74.55
CA ALA A 611 70.13 22.36 73.72
C ALA A 611 70.68 21.65 72.45
N PRO A 612 70.09 20.53 72.06
CA PRO A 612 70.53 19.78 70.88
C PRO A 612 70.26 20.59 69.63
N PRO A 613 71.04 20.41 68.53
CA PRO A 613 70.83 21.09 67.26
C PRO A 613 69.55 20.60 66.59
N LYS A 614 68.80 21.54 66.00
CA LYS A 614 67.58 21.27 65.20
C LYS A 614 67.88 20.38 63.98
N SER A 615 67.01 19.44 63.72
CA SER A 615 67.12 18.53 62.56
C SER A 615 67.03 19.31 61.23
N PRO A 616 67.69 18.89 60.18
CA PRO A 616 67.70 19.54 58.88
C PRO A 616 66.28 19.78 58.28
N LEU A 617 65.29 19.08 58.79
CA LEU A 617 63.89 19.16 58.29
C LEU A 617 63.16 20.40 58.86
N GLU A 618 63.52 20.88 60.06
CA GLU A 618 62.92 22.07 60.68
C GLU A 618 63.46 23.38 60.09
N GLU A 619 64.63 23.35 59.52
CA GLU A 619 65.26 24.50 58.89
C GLU A 619 64.66 24.83 57.51
N VAL A 620 64.18 23.78 56.78
CA VAL A 620 63.55 23.92 55.46
C VAL A 620 62.11 24.43 55.58
N LEU A 621 61.39 24.05 56.66
CA LEU A 621 59.98 24.49 56.83
C LEU A 621 59.83 25.89 57.48
N GLY A 622 60.92 26.45 57.99
CA GLY A 622 60.93 27.75 58.66
C GLY A 622 61.33 28.95 57.77
N SER A 623 61.76 28.70 56.55
CA SER A 623 62.24 29.77 55.68
C SER A 623 61.09 30.62 55.11
N GLN A 624 61.31 31.93 55.06
CA GLN A 624 60.35 32.92 54.52
C GLN A 624 59.97 32.62 53.06
N THR A 625 60.80 31.92 52.33
CA THR A 625 60.61 31.57 50.92
C THR A 625 59.48 30.53 50.71
N THR A 626 59.36 29.56 51.61
CA THR A 626 58.30 28.53 51.54
C THR A 626 56.90 29.09 51.88
N ARG A 627 56.82 30.08 52.77
CA ARG A 627 55.56 30.80 53.06
C ARG A 627 55.08 31.66 51.92
N THR A 628 56.00 32.22 51.11
CA THR A 628 55.65 33.07 49.98
C THR A 628 55.12 32.24 48.79
N ILE A 629 55.66 31.04 48.60
CA ILE A 629 55.19 30.11 47.52
C ILE A 629 53.81 29.53 47.86
N LEU A 630 53.54 29.17 49.12
CA LEU A 630 52.25 28.63 49.49
C LEU A 630 51.11 29.67 49.40
N ASN A 631 51.41 30.93 49.72
CA ASN A 631 50.44 32.04 49.57
C ASN A 631 50.21 32.45 48.09
N GLY A 632 51.16 32.20 47.19
CA GLY A 632 51.04 32.45 45.76
C GLY A 632 50.11 31.43 45.06
N VAL A 633 50.20 30.16 45.47
CA VAL A 633 49.36 29.08 44.90
C VAL A 633 47.92 29.20 45.37
N ILE A 634 47.66 29.59 46.61
CA ILE A 634 46.29 29.78 47.13
C ILE A 634 45.58 30.99 46.50
N ARG A 635 46.30 32.04 46.05
CA ARG A 635 45.71 33.17 45.35
C ARG A 635 45.44 32.91 43.88
N GLY A 636 46.13 31.96 43.26
CA GLY A 636 45.93 31.57 41.87
C GLY A 636 44.68 30.72 41.63
N ILE A 637 44.21 29.98 42.63
CA ILE A 637 43.11 29.04 42.51
C ILE A 637 41.73 29.65 42.92
N PHE A 638 41.70 30.74 43.68
CA PHE A 638 40.43 31.30 44.19
C PHE A 638 40.17 32.77 43.81
N GLY A 639 40.80 33.29 42.82
CA GLY A 639 40.58 34.68 42.43
C GLY A 639 40.33 34.85 40.94
N THR A 640 39.10 34.82 40.50
CA THR A 640 38.45 35.78 39.59
C THR A 640 37.11 35.21 39.11
N GLY A 641 36.06 35.52 39.79
CA GLY A 641 34.72 35.52 39.22
C GLY A 641 34.13 36.90 39.52
N ARG A 642 34.18 37.78 38.52
CA ARG A 642 33.24 38.89 38.31
C ARG A 642 33.69 39.75 37.16
N ARG A 643 33.16 39.52 35.97
CA ARG A 643 32.40 40.51 35.18
C ARG A 643 31.76 39.76 34.02
#